data_5def05fb46e422b93faa2db8369b3af8
#
_entry.id   5def05fb46e422b93faa2db8369b3af8
#
_cell.length_a   1.000
_cell.length_b   1.000
_cell.length_c   1.000
_cell.angle_alpha   90.00
_cell.angle_beta   90.00
_cell.angle_gamma   90.00
#
_symmetry.space_group_name_H-M   'P 1'
#
loop_
_entity.id
_entity.type
_entity.pdbx_description
1 polymer ?
#
loop_
_entity_poly.entity_id
_entity_poly.type
_entity_poly.pdbx_seq_one_letter_code
_entity_poly.pdbx_strand_id
1 'polypeptide(L)'
;MILALTFILSGFVKAVDPLGTQYKIHDYLTAMGLSALASDTLTLPAAVILATVEFILGICLLFAIRRRLVSKVVLAVMIIMTPLTLWLALTNPITDCGCFGDALVLTNWQTLWKNVVLLCAAVIVWKWPTLQPRLISEPNQWIVVNYSVAFILFVIIGRSLYTLPQFDFRPYHIGADLRAGWQQMMDGEDSPYADFFIERTDDGEDITEAVLNDSSYTFLLVAPHLEQADDSQLDELNHVYEYSLDHGYPFYCLTASTGKAISRWCDMTGAEYPFCNTDDITLKTVIRSNPGLLLLHNGVVIRKWSHNALPSEEDLNSRLEDSPLGQLPTETVTSKILWILTWFVLPLVLLTLADRLWAWTHWIRKKKRKSENSDHSENSDNNPIHKKESKMRKKIVAGNWKMNMNLQDGIALAKELNETLKADKPNCGVVICTPFIHLASIAQFLDQDIIGLGAENCADKEKGAFTGEVSAEMVKSTGAQYVILGHSERREYYKETPEILKEKVLLAQKNDLKVIFCIGESLEEREAGKQNEVVKAELEGSVFNLSEEDFRKIVIAYEPIWAIGTGKTATAEQAEEIHAYIRSIIAEKYGQAVADDTTILYGGSCKASNAPELFAKPDIDGGLIGGASLKAADFKGIIDAWKK
;
A
#
# COMPACT_ATOMS: atom_id res chain seq x y z
N MET A 1 15.80 11.89 -9.74
CA MET A 1 15.83 12.51 -8.40
C MET A 1 15.07 13.82 -8.37
N ILE A 2 15.38 14.82 -9.22
CA ILE A 2 14.66 16.13 -9.27
C ILE A 2 13.13 15.89 -9.38
N LEU A 3 12.67 15.09 -10.36
CA LEU A 3 11.25 14.79 -10.54
C LEU A 3 10.60 14.22 -9.27
N ALA A 4 11.26 13.29 -8.57
CA ALA A 4 10.77 12.72 -7.32
C ALA A 4 10.63 13.75 -6.22
N LEU A 5 11.67 14.59 -6.02
CA LEU A 5 11.65 15.63 -4.99
C LEU A 5 10.60 16.70 -5.28
N THR A 6 10.40 17.07 -6.54
CA THR A 6 9.35 18.03 -6.92
C THR A 6 7.95 17.50 -6.60
N PHE A 7 7.66 16.22 -6.91
CA PHE A 7 6.37 15.60 -6.58
C PHE A 7 6.16 15.45 -5.08
N ILE A 8 7.21 15.06 -4.32
CA ILE A 8 7.14 14.99 -2.84
C ILE A 8 6.82 16.37 -2.27
N LEU A 9 7.57 17.40 -2.68
CA LEU A 9 7.38 18.77 -2.17
C LEU A 9 6.01 19.33 -2.55
N SER A 10 5.60 19.18 -3.82
CA SER A 10 4.30 19.65 -4.30
C SER A 10 3.13 18.95 -3.55
N GLY A 11 3.18 17.63 -3.42
CA GLY A 11 2.16 16.88 -2.67
C GLY A 11 2.15 17.22 -1.18
N PHE A 12 3.32 17.39 -0.56
CA PHE A 12 3.44 17.73 0.86
C PHE A 12 2.88 19.14 1.16
N VAL A 13 3.24 20.14 0.38
CA VAL A 13 2.74 21.52 0.59
C VAL A 13 1.21 21.59 0.43
N LYS A 14 0.65 20.89 -0.59
CA LYS A 14 -0.81 20.79 -0.74
C LYS A 14 -1.48 20.03 0.42
N ALA A 15 -0.77 19.05 1.00
CA ALA A 15 -1.25 18.32 2.18
C ALA A 15 -1.23 19.17 3.45
N VAL A 16 -0.30 20.12 3.55
CA VAL A 16 -0.22 21.09 4.65
C VAL A 16 -1.37 22.10 4.57
N ASP A 17 -1.76 22.56 3.38
CA ASP A 17 -2.94 23.44 3.20
C ASP A 17 -3.92 22.86 2.16
N PRO A 18 -4.72 21.83 2.57
CA PRO A 18 -5.69 21.21 1.68
C PRO A 18 -6.86 22.15 1.32
N LEU A 19 -7.25 23.07 2.21
CA LEU A 19 -8.29 24.07 1.93
C LEU A 19 -7.80 25.11 0.91
N GLY A 20 -6.56 25.56 1.00
CA GLY A 20 -5.97 26.41 -0.04
C GLY A 20 -5.91 25.71 -1.39
N THR A 21 -5.60 24.40 -1.42
CA THR A 21 -5.65 23.59 -2.64
C THR A 21 -7.09 23.45 -3.16
N GLN A 22 -8.08 23.27 -2.30
CA GLN A 22 -9.50 23.25 -2.63
C GLN A 22 -9.95 24.56 -3.30
N TYR A 23 -9.58 25.72 -2.73
CA TYR A 23 -9.93 27.03 -3.31
C TYR A 23 -9.33 27.20 -4.69
N LYS A 24 -8.08 26.80 -4.90
CA LYS A 24 -7.47 26.82 -6.24
C LYS A 24 -8.17 25.90 -7.24
N ILE A 25 -8.61 24.71 -6.84
CA ILE A 25 -9.40 23.81 -7.70
C ILE A 25 -10.73 24.47 -8.05
N HIS A 26 -11.39 25.11 -7.09
CA HIS A 26 -12.62 25.88 -7.32
C HIS A 26 -12.40 26.99 -8.37
N ASP A 27 -11.33 27.78 -8.23
CA ASP A 27 -10.98 28.85 -9.15
C ASP A 27 -10.72 28.32 -10.58
N TYR A 28 -10.00 27.18 -10.70
CA TYR A 28 -9.79 26.52 -11.99
C TYR A 28 -11.09 26.09 -12.64
N LEU A 29 -11.97 25.42 -11.90
CA LEU A 29 -13.26 24.96 -12.42
C LEU A 29 -14.14 26.14 -12.86
N THR A 30 -14.14 27.21 -12.10
CA THR A 30 -14.89 28.44 -12.41
C THR A 30 -14.31 29.13 -13.66
N ALA A 31 -12.98 29.28 -13.76
CA ALA A 31 -12.33 29.84 -14.93
C ALA A 31 -12.52 29.03 -16.21
N MET A 32 -12.72 27.71 -16.10
CA MET A 32 -13.05 26.82 -17.22
C MET A 32 -14.54 26.80 -17.56
N GLY A 33 -15.41 27.52 -16.85
CA GLY A 33 -16.87 27.49 -17.06
C GLY A 33 -17.55 26.24 -16.50
N LEU A 34 -16.90 25.51 -15.59
CA LEU A 34 -17.38 24.29 -14.96
C LEU A 34 -17.88 24.54 -13.53
N SER A 35 -18.49 25.69 -13.27
CA SER A 35 -18.94 26.11 -11.93
C SER A 35 -19.88 25.11 -11.23
N ALA A 36 -20.61 24.29 -12.00
CA ALA A 36 -21.45 23.22 -11.44
C ALA A 36 -20.66 22.12 -10.70
N LEU A 37 -19.35 21.97 -11.00
CA LEU A 37 -18.44 21.03 -10.31
C LEU A 37 -17.63 21.70 -9.20
N ALA A 38 -17.73 23.00 -9.05
CA ALA A 38 -16.98 23.79 -8.08
C ALA A 38 -17.66 23.82 -6.68
N SER A 39 -18.27 22.70 -6.27
CA SER A 39 -18.86 22.59 -4.93
C SER A 39 -17.81 22.06 -3.93
N ASP A 40 -17.90 22.50 -2.68
CA ASP A 40 -16.98 22.09 -1.59
C ASP A 40 -16.99 20.58 -1.37
N THR A 41 -18.13 19.93 -1.55
CA THR A 41 -18.28 18.47 -1.45
C THR A 41 -17.48 17.70 -2.50
N LEU A 42 -17.13 18.31 -3.62
CA LEU A 42 -16.33 17.70 -4.70
C LEU A 42 -14.87 18.20 -4.67
N THR A 43 -14.66 19.48 -4.40
CA THR A 43 -13.32 20.11 -4.49
C THR A 43 -12.41 19.73 -3.32
N LEU A 44 -12.93 19.57 -2.10
CA LEU A 44 -12.11 19.15 -0.95
C LEU A 44 -11.60 17.69 -1.10
N PRO A 45 -12.44 16.67 -1.40
CA PRO A 45 -11.92 15.33 -1.70
C PRO A 45 -10.92 15.32 -2.87
N ALA A 46 -11.16 16.13 -3.92
CA ALA A 46 -10.24 16.24 -5.03
C ALA A 46 -8.87 16.80 -4.59
N ALA A 47 -8.85 17.81 -3.72
CA ALA A 47 -7.63 18.38 -3.16
C ALA A 47 -6.85 17.34 -2.32
N VAL A 48 -7.55 16.57 -1.46
CA VAL A 48 -6.96 15.51 -0.63
C VAL A 48 -6.36 14.41 -1.51
N ILE A 49 -7.10 13.95 -2.54
CA ILE A 49 -6.63 12.94 -3.48
C ILE A 49 -5.42 13.45 -4.25
N LEU A 50 -5.47 14.68 -4.78
CA LEU A 50 -4.38 15.27 -5.54
C LEU A 50 -3.09 15.36 -4.71
N ALA A 51 -3.15 15.90 -3.50
CA ALA A 51 -2.03 16.01 -2.59
C ALA A 51 -1.42 14.64 -2.25
N THR A 52 -2.29 13.67 -1.92
CA THR A 52 -1.87 12.30 -1.57
C THR A 52 -1.22 11.59 -2.76
N VAL A 53 -1.83 11.66 -3.95
CA VAL A 53 -1.32 10.99 -5.16
C VAL A 53 0.01 11.60 -5.58
N GLU A 54 0.15 12.93 -5.60
CA GLU A 54 1.42 13.58 -5.94
C GLU A 54 2.53 13.17 -4.96
N PHE A 55 2.26 13.21 -3.66
CA PHE A 55 3.23 12.81 -2.64
C PHE A 55 3.69 11.36 -2.82
N ILE A 56 2.73 10.43 -2.97
CA ILE A 56 3.03 8.99 -3.12
C ILE A 56 3.74 8.69 -4.44
N LEU A 57 3.40 9.36 -5.55
CA LEU A 57 4.14 9.22 -6.81
C LEU A 57 5.60 9.67 -6.64
N GLY A 58 5.83 10.77 -5.92
CA GLY A 58 7.17 11.24 -5.59
C GLY A 58 7.97 10.21 -4.77
N ILE A 59 7.37 9.63 -3.73
CA ILE A 59 7.97 8.56 -2.92
C ILE A 59 8.25 7.32 -3.77
N CYS A 60 7.29 6.88 -4.60
CA CYS A 60 7.48 5.74 -5.49
C CYS A 60 8.61 5.96 -6.51
N LEU A 61 8.78 7.17 -7.03
CA LEU A 61 9.92 7.55 -7.87
C LEU A 61 11.23 7.50 -7.10
N LEU A 62 11.27 8.04 -5.87
CA LEU A 62 12.47 8.11 -5.03
C LEU A 62 13.00 6.71 -4.70
N PHE A 63 12.10 5.81 -4.28
CA PHE A 63 12.44 4.43 -3.91
C PHE A 63 12.44 3.45 -5.09
N ALA A 64 12.16 3.92 -6.30
CA ALA A 64 12.06 3.11 -7.52
C ALA A 64 11.03 1.95 -7.39
N ILE A 65 9.89 2.20 -6.73
CA ILE A 65 8.78 1.28 -6.51
C ILE A 65 8.00 1.11 -7.81
N ARG A 66 7.70 -0.15 -8.18
CA ARG A 66 6.96 -0.50 -9.43
C ARG A 66 7.33 0.39 -10.63
N ARG A 67 8.62 0.61 -10.87
CA ARG A 67 9.22 1.57 -11.82
C ARG A 67 8.48 1.71 -13.16
N ARG A 68 8.07 0.57 -13.76
CA ARG A 68 7.40 0.55 -15.07
C ARG A 68 5.98 1.14 -15.02
N LEU A 69 5.25 0.93 -13.92
CA LEU A 69 3.89 1.47 -13.74
C LEU A 69 3.96 2.94 -13.35
N VAL A 70 4.75 3.26 -12.32
CA VAL A 70 4.88 4.62 -11.80
C VAL A 70 5.39 5.59 -12.87
N SER A 71 6.37 5.19 -13.69
CA SER A 71 6.86 6.05 -14.78
C SER A 71 5.78 6.38 -15.81
N LYS A 72 4.86 5.44 -16.12
CA LYS A 72 3.73 5.68 -17.03
C LYS A 72 2.71 6.64 -16.40
N VAL A 73 2.39 6.45 -15.12
CA VAL A 73 1.44 7.32 -14.41
C VAL A 73 1.98 8.74 -14.30
N VAL A 74 3.23 8.91 -13.91
CA VAL A 74 3.87 10.23 -13.82
C VAL A 74 3.93 10.92 -15.20
N LEU A 75 4.23 10.18 -16.25
CA LEU A 75 4.19 10.73 -17.61
C LEU A 75 2.78 11.19 -17.98
N ALA A 76 1.75 10.38 -17.68
CA ALA A 76 0.35 10.74 -17.94
C ALA A 76 -0.06 12.02 -17.19
N VAL A 77 0.32 12.14 -15.89
CA VAL A 77 0.09 13.36 -15.11
C VAL A 77 0.76 14.57 -15.77
N MET A 78 2.02 14.44 -16.19
CA MET A 78 2.75 15.56 -16.82
C MET A 78 2.19 15.93 -18.19
N ILE A 79 1.66 14.97 -18.96
CA ILE A 79 0.97 15.23 -20.26
C ILE A 79 -0.32 16.03 -20.05
N ILE A 80 -1.02 15.83 -18.93
CA ILE A 80 -2.23 16.60 -18.58
C ILE A 80 -1.86 17.98 -18.03
N MET A 81 -0.91 18.03 -17.11
CA MET A 81 -0.54 19.27 -16.40
C MET A 81 0.17 20.28 -17.30
N THR A 82 0.97 19.83 -18.28
CA THR A 82 1.72 20.79 -19.14
C THR A 82 0.81 21.61 -20.05
N PRO A 83 -0.18 21.05 -20.80
CA PRO A 83 -1.15 21.85 -21.54
C PRO A 83 -2.00 22.77 -20.66
N LEU A 84 -2.38 22.32 -19.45
CA LEU A 84 -3.10 23.15 -18.48
C LEU A 84 -2.29 24.40 -18.10
N THR A 85 -1.00 24.23 -17.79
CA THR A 85 -0.13 25.37 -17.46
C THR A 85 0.20 26.25 -18.68
N LEU A 86 0.18 25.69 -19.90
CA LEU A 86 0.26 26.48 -21.12
C LEU A 86 -0.98 27.37 -21.29
N TRP A 87 -2.18 26.82 -21.08
CA TRP A 87 -3.41 27.57 -21.09
C TRP A 87 -3.38 28.71 -20.07
N LEU A 88 -2.96 28.45 -18.82
CA LEU A 88 -2.79 29.47 -17.79
C LEU A 88 -1.79 30.58 -18.19
N ALA A 89 -0.65 30.20 -18.78
CA ALA A 89 0.36 31.17 -19.18
C ALA A 89 -0.10 32.07 -20.34
N LEU A 90 -0.96 31.57 -21.24
CA LEU A 90 -1.46 32.31 -22.40
C LEU A 90 -2.68 33.19 -22.06
N THR A 91 -3.59 32.71 -21.20
CA THR A 91 -4.87 33.39 -20.93
C THR A 91 -4.88 34.16 -19.63
N ASN A 92 -3.98 33.82 -18.69
CA ASN A 92 -3.82 34.41 -17.35
C ASN A 92 -5.13 34.58 -16.57
N PRO A 93 -6.01 33.55 -16.52
CA PRO A 93 -7.30 33.66 -15.85
C PRO A 93 -7.19 33.66 -14.32
N ILE A 94 -6.06 33.20 -13.79
CA ILE A 94 -5.72 33.12 -12.37
C ILE A 94 -4.27 33.59 -12.24
N THR A 95 -3.96 34.39 -11.22
CA THR A 95 -2.66 35.06 -11.05
C THR A 95 -1.49 34.10 -10.85
N ASP A 96 -1.74 32.94 -10.19
CA ASP A 96 -0.74 31.91 -9.94
C ASP A 96 -1.35 30.50 -10.04
N CYS A 97 -0.49 29.52 -10.35
CA CYS A 97 -0.91 28.13 -10.55
C CYS A 97 -1.22 27.36 -9.24
N GLY A 98 -0.80 27.84 -8.07
CA GLY A 98 -0.94 27.11 -6.79
C GLY A 98 -0.19 25.77 -6.71
N CYS A 99 0.76 25.50 -7.63
CA CYS A 99 1.48 24.20 -7.69
C CYS A 99 2.23 23.85 -6.41
N PHE A 100 2.68 24.83 -5.67
CA PHE A 100 3.36 24.73 -4.38
C PHE A 100 2.61 25.51 -3.28
N GLY A 101 1.29 25.72 -3.45
CA GLY A 101 0.50 26.52 -2.53
C GLY A 101 1.14 27.89 -2.28
N ASP A 102 0.96 28.42 -1.08
CA ASP A 102 1.54 29.72 -0.67
C ASP A 102 3.03 29.62 -0.27
N ALA A 103 3.61 28.40 -0.23
CA ALA A 103 5.01 28.21 0.14
C ALA A 103 5.99 28.71 -0.93
N LEU A 104 5.60 28.67 -2.22
CA LEU A 104 6.39 29.16 -3.34
C LEU A 104 5.44 29.62 -4.45
N VAL A 105 5.17 30.91 -4.49
CA VAL A 105 4.33 31.51 -5.53
C VAL A 105 5.16 31.68 -6.81
N LEU A 106 4.74 30.95 -7.87
CA LEU A 106 5.37 31.01 -9.18
C LEU A 106 4.41 31.66 -10.17
N THR A 107 4.94 32.53 -11.02
CA THR A 107 4.16 33.06 -12.14
C THR A 107 3.74 31.95 -13.09
N ASN A 108 2.68 32.16 -13.86
CA ASN A 108 2.17 31.17 -14.82
C ASN A 108 3.25 30.77 -15.84
N TRP A 109 4.11 31.66 -16.28
CA TRP A 109 5.23 31.36 -17.19
C TRP A 109 6.34 30.56 -16.52
N GLN A 110 6.71 30.87 -15.28
CA GLN A 110 7.70 30.07 -14.52
C GLN A 110 7.17 28.63 -14.30
N THR A 111 5.89 28.50 -14.00
CA THR A 111 5.23 27.19 -13.83
C THR A 111 5.22 26.38 -15.13
N LEU A 112 4.94 27.00 -16.28
CA LEU A 112 5.01 26.35 -17.58
C LEU A 112 6.42 25.79 -17.85
N TRP A 113 7.47 26.62 -17.70
CA TRP A 113 8.84 26.18 -17.94
C TRP A 113 9.28 25.07 -17.00
N LYS A 114 8.91 25.15 -15.72
CA LYS A 114 9.10 24.06 -14.76
C LYS A 114 8.44 22.77 -15.27
N ASN A 115 7.19 22.82 -15.71
CA ASN A 115 6.45 21.65 -16.18
C ASN A 115 7.02 21.06 -17.47
N VAL A 116 7.52 21.87 -18.40
CA VAL A 116 8.24 21.41 -19.60
C VAL A 116 9.48 20.61 -19.21
N VAL A 117 10.29 21.11 -18.25
CA VAL A 117 11.48 20.40 -17.76
C VAL A 117 11.08 19.07 -17.07
N LEU A 118 10.03 19.09 -16.24
CA LEU A 118 9.52 17.88 -15.57
C LEU A 118 8.94 16.87 -16.56
N LEU A 119 8.28 17.32 -17.63
CA LEU A 119 7.78 16.45 -18.69
C LEU A 119 8.95 15.75 -19.42
N CYS A 120 10.00 16.49 -19.76
CA CYS A 120 11.22 15.89 -20.34
C CYS A 120 11.83 14.84 -19.40
N ALA A 121 11.92 15.15 -18.10
CA ALA A 121 12.39 14.19 -17.10
C ALA A 121 11.47 12.97 -16.99
N ALA A 122 10.16 13.14 -17.06
CA ALA A 122 9.19 12.04 -17.04
C ALA A 122 9.33 11.13 -18.27
N VAL A 123 9.55 11.69 -19.47
CA VAL A 123 9.83 10.91 -20.69
C VAL A 123 11.12 10.09 -20.54
N ILE A 124 12.18 10.67 -19.96
CA ILE A 124 13.44 9.95 -19.72
C ILE A 124 13.20 8.77 -18.78
N VAL A 125 12.52 8.99 -17.65
CA VAL A 125 12.22 7.97 -16.65
C VAL A 125 11.30 6.87 -17.24
N TRP A 126 10.33 7.23 -18.08
CA TRP A 126 9.48 6.28 -18.78
C TRP A 126 10.23 5.41 -19.79
N LYS A 127 11.12 6.03 -20.58
CA LYS A 127 11.89 5.31 -21.60
C LYS A 127 12.95 4.37 -21.00
N TRP A 128 13.55 4.75 -19.86
CA TRP A 128 14.60 4.00 -19.19
C TRP A 128 14.30 3.75 -17.70
N PRO A 129 13.20 3.08 -17.35
CA PRO A 129 12.79 2.89 -15.94
C PRO A 129 13.77 2.02 -15.14
N THR A 130 14.59 1.20 -15.82
CA THR A 130 15.58 0.31 -15.20
C THR A 130 16.85 1.01 -14.74
N LEU A 131 17.13 2.23 -15.21
CA LEU A 131 18.28 3.03 -14.75
C LEU A 131 18.12 3.56 -13.32
N GLN A 132 16.90 3.58 -12.78
CA GLN A 132 16.69 3.99 -11.39
C GLN A 132 17.19 2.91 -10.43
N PRO A 133 18.12 3.24 -9.50
CA PRO A 133 18.55 2.31 -8.47
C PRO A 133 17.40 2.03 -7.50
N ARG A 134 17.18 0.75 -7.19
CA ARG A 134 16.22 0.38 -6.13
C ARG A 134 16.83 0.65 -4.77
N LEU A 135 16.20 1.46 -3.98
CA LEU A 135 16.65 1.75 -2.61
C LEU A 135 16.16 0.69 -1.62
N ILE A 136 15.06 -0.03 -1.93
CA ILE A 136 14.46 -1.04 -1.06
C ILE A 136 14.11 -2.30 -1.86
N SER A 137 14.14 -3.47 -1.20
CA SER A 137 13.78 -4.76 -1.79
C SER A 137 12.28 -4.83 -2.13
N GLU A 138 11.91 -5.67 -3.11
CA GLU A 138 10.51 -5.80 -3.55
C GLU A 138 9.53 -6.18 -2.42
N PRO A 139 9.85 -7.12 -1.52
CA PRO A 139 8.96 -7.48 -0.41
C PRO A 139 8.63 -6.31 0.53
N ASN A 140 9.56 -5.35 0.70
CA ASN A 140 9.41 -4.26 1.66
C ASN A 140 8.84 -2.95 1.04
N GLN A 141 8.58 -2.92 -0.28
CA GLN A 141 8.04 -1.74 -0.96
C GLN A 141 6.67 -1.32 -0.41
N TRP A 142 5.83 -2.27 -0.04
CA TRP A 142 4.50 -2.00 0.50
C TRP A 142 4.56 -1.25 1.84
N ILE A 143 5.59 -1.51 2.67
CA ILE A 143 5.79 -0.82 3.95
C ILE A 143 6.03 0.68 3.71
N VAL A 144 6.93 1.01 2.76
CA VAL A 144 7.22 2.40 2.40
C VAL A 144 5.96 3.12 1.92
N VAL A 145 5.19 2.49 1.02
CA VAL A 145 3.96 3.09 0.47
C VAL A 145 2.92 3.31 1.57
N ASN A 146 2.59 2.28 2.34
CA ASN A 146 1.55 2.38 3.37
C ASN A 146 1.95 3.36 4.49
N TYR A 147 3.22 3.36 4.90
CA TYR A 147 3.73 4.33 5.87
C TYR A 147 3.60 5.77 5.35
N SER A 148 3.97 5.99 4.08
CA SER A 148 3.87 7.32 3.47
C SER A 148 2.42 7.77 3.28
N VAL A 149 1.50 6.86 2.94
CA VAL A 149 0.06 7.15 2.87
C VAL A 149 -0.48 7.50 4.26
N ALA A 150 -0.17 6.71 5.28
CA ALA A 150 -0.61 6.98 6.65
C ALA A 150 -0.08 8.32 7.16
N PHE A 151 1.20 8.63 6.90
CA PHE A 151 1.81 9.90 7.28
C PHE A 151 1.12 11.09 6.61
N ILE A 152 0.96 11.06 5.27
CA ILE A 152 0.39 12.20 4.56
C ILE A 152 -1.09 12.42 4.90
N LEU A 153 -1.86 11.34 5.09
CA LEU A 153 -3.25 11.46 5.54
C LEU A 153 -3.35 11.97 6.99
N PHE A 154 -2.40 11.60 7.86
CA PHE A 154 -2.34 12.19 9.20
C PHE A 154 -2.05 13.69 9.16
N VAL A 155 -1.14 14.14 8.28
CA VAL A 155 -0.87 15.58 8.08
C VAL A 155 -2.12 16.30 7.57
N ILE A 156 -2.83 15.74 6.58
CA ILE A 156 -4.03 16.35 6.00
C ILE A 156 -5.17 16.37 7.02
N ILE A 157 -5.58 15.21 7.51
CA ILE A 157 -6.81 15.05 8.29
C ILE A 157 -6.56 15.39 9.77
N GLY A 158 -5.52 14.78 10.37
CA GLY A 158 -5.26 14.89 11.80
C GLY A 158 -4.66 16.24 12.22
N ARG A 159 -4.11 17.01 11.27
CA ARG A 159 -3.52 18.32 11.56
C ARG A 159 -4.21 19.42 10.77
N SER A 160 -4.09 19.45 9.45
CA SER A 160 -4.46 20.62 8.65
C SER A 160 -5.96 20.87 8.55
N LEU A 161 -6.79 19.82 8.50
CA LEU A 161 -8.25 19.95 8.46
C LEU A 161 -8.87 20.01 9.86
N TYR A 162 -8.32 19.29 10.84
CA TYR A 162 -8.88 19.28 12.19
C TYR A 162 -8.46 20.52 13.01
N THR A 163 -7.18 20.94 12.88
CA THR A 163 -6.70 22.14 13.57
C THR A 163 -6.39 23.26 12.55
N LEU A 164 -5.14 23.64 12.39
CA LEU A 164 -4.67 24.61 11.41
C LEU A 164 -3.42 24.09 10.72
N PRO A 165 -3.10 24.59 9.49
CA PRO A 165 -1.88 24.24 8.79
C PRO A 165 -0.63 24.41 9.67
N GLN A 166 0.17 23.33 9.80
CA GLN A 166 1.38 23.34 10.64
C GLN A 166 2.41 24.36 10.15
N PHE A 167 2.51 24.55 8.82
CA PHE A 167 3.29 25.60 8.19
C PHE A 167 2.32 26.60 7.57
N ASP A 168 2.23 27.77 8.15
CA ASP A 168 1.44 28.87 7.61
C ASP A 168 2.37 29.79 6.80
N PHE A 169 2.29 29.68 5.48
CA PHE A 169 3.09 30.47 4.54
C PHE A 169 2.38 31.75 4.09
N ARG A 170 1.16 32.00 4.60
CA ARG A 170 0.34 33.14 4.25
C ARG A 170 0.78 34.42 4.98
N PRO A 171 0.41 35.58 4.47
CA PRO A 171 0.78 36.86 5.11
C PRO A 171 0.40 36.96 6.59
N TYR A 172 -0.78 36.44 6.94
CA TYR A 172 -1.36 36.53 8.30
C TYR A 172 -0.86 35.45 9.27
N HIS A 173 0.37 34.93 9.11
CA HIS A 173 0.93 33.93 10.02
C HIS A 173 1.17 34.46 11.44
N ILE A 174 1.33 33.57 12.41
CA ILE A 174 1.70 33.94 13.78
C ILE A 174 3.05 34.70 13.75
N GLY A 175 3.08 35.86 14.38
CA GLY A 175 4.20 36.80 14.34
C GLY A 175 4.12 37.84 13.23
N ALA A 176 3.10 37.81 12.38
CA ALA A 176 2.88 38.83 11.36
C ALA A 176 2.48 40.17 12.00
N ASP A 177 3.15 41.25 11.62
CA ASP A 177 2.83 42.61 12.07
C ASP A 177 1.89 43.28 11.05
N LEU A 178 0.58 43.20 11.33
CA LEU A 178 -0.47 43.75 10.47
C LEU A 178 -0.45 45.28 10.51
N ARG A 179 -0.09 45.90 11.66
CA ARG A 179 -0.01 47.35 11.83
C ARG A 179 1.08 47.94 10.95
N ALA A 180 2.29 47.34 10.98
CA ALA A 180 3.38 47.79 10.15
C ALA A 180 3.05 47.70 8.65
N GLY A 181 2.43 46.62 8.23
CA GLY A 181 2.01 46.41 6.84
C GLY A 181 0.86 47.32 6.40
N TRP A 182 -0.09 47.61 7.30
CA TRP A 182 -1.15 48.58 7.05
C TRP A 182 -0.59 49.98 6.90
N GLN A 183 0.39 50.34 7.72
CA GLN A 183 1.08 51.64 7.63
C GLN A 183 1.86 51.81 6.30
N GLN A 184 2.57 50.76 5.84
CA GLN A 184 3.19 50.72 4.52
C GLN A 184 2.20 51.03 3.39
N MET A 185 0.99 50.41 3.45
CA MET A 185 -0.07 50.69 2.49
C MET A 185 -0.52 52.15 2.51
N MET A 186 -0.70 52.72 3.70
CA MET A 186 -1.07 54.15 3.84
C MET A 186 0.00 55.09 3.30
N ASP A 187 1.28 54.66 3.36
CA ASP A 187 2.42 55.41 2.80
C ASP A 187 2.58 55.21 1.27
N GLY A 188 1.66 54.43 0.65
CA GLY A 188 1.64 54.17 -0.79
C GLY A 188 2.64 53.08 -1.27
N GLU A 189 3.13 52.26 -0.36
CA GLU A 189 3.96 51.09 -0.65
C GLU A 189 3.13 49.83 -0.85
N ASP A 190 3.67 48.87 -1.62
CA ASP A 190 3.02 47.56 -1.77
C ASP A 190 2.99 46.81 -0.43
N SER A 191 1.82 46.43 0.02
CA SER A 191 1.63 45.66 1.26
C SER A 191 0.80 44.40 1.02
N PRO A 192 1.18 43.25 1.59
CA PRO A 192 0.40 42.04 1.50
C PRO A 192 -0.93 42.11 2.30
N TYR A 193 -1.18 43.20 3.01
CA TYR A 193 -2.38 43.45 3.80
C TYR A 193 -3.27 44.55 3.20
N ALA A 194 -3.09 44.91 1.92
CA ALA A 194 -3.81 46.00 1.27
C ALA A 194 -5.33 45.83 1.26
N ASP A 195 -5.81 44.57 1.25
CA ASP A 195 -7.23 44.24 1.24
C ASP A 195 -7.78 43.97 2.66
N PHE A 196 -6.98 44.18 3.72
CA PHE A 196 -7.40 43.98 5.09
C PHE A 196 -8.08 45.23 5.66
N PHE A 197 -9.37 45.15 5.92
CA PHE A 197 -10.14 46.21 6.55
C PHE A 197 -11.15 45.60 7.53
N ILE A 198 -11.59 46.38 8.51
CA ILE A 198 -12.55 46.01 9.55
C ILE A 198 -13.61 47.12 9.58
N GLU A 199 -14.73 46.89 8.90
CA GLU A 199 -15.87 47.82 8.85
C GLU A 199 -17.01 47.32 9.74
N ARG A 200 -17.46 48.10 10.71
CA ARG A 200 -18.57 47.70 11.57
C ARG A 200 -19.87 47.58 10.77
N THR A 201 -20.65 46.53 11.06
CA THR A 201 -21.92 46.27 10.33
C THR A 201 -23.10 47.12 10.80
N ASP A 202 -23.02 47.75 11.96
CA ASP A 202 -24.09 48.56 12.57
C ASP A 202 -24.11 50.02 12.07
N ASP A 203 -22.96 50.66 11.89
CA ASP A 203 -22.83 52.04 11.49
C ASP A 203 -21.93 52.30 10.26
N GLY A 204 -21.23 51.26 9.76
CA GLY A 204 -20.34 51.36 8.61
C GLY A 204 -19.02 52.07 8.90
N GLU A 205 -18.63 52.22 10.16
CA GLU A 205 -17.35 52.82 10.53
C GLU A 205 -16.19 51.83 10.28
N ASP A 206 -15.16 52.34 9.60
CA ASP A 206 -13.88 51.60 9.46
C ASP A 206 -13.06 51.75 10.74
N ILE A 207 -12.94 50.68 11.51
CA ILE A 207 -12.21 50.61 12.77
C ILE A 207 -10.85 49.92 12.63
N THR A 208 -10.34 49.67 11.40
CA THR A 208 -9.08 49.00 11.13
C THR A 208 -7.93 49.63 11.88
N GLU A 209 -7.75 50.95 11.74
CA GLU A 209 -6.70 51.71 12.43
C GLU A 209 -6.78 51.57 13.94
N ALA A 210 -7.99 51.67 14.50
CA ALA A 210 -8.23 51.61 15.94
C ALA A 210 -7.87 50.21 16.50
N VAL A 211 -8.24 49.13 15.78
CA VAL A 211 -7.94 47.74 16.16
C VAL A 211 -6.45 47.43 16.05
N LEU A 212 -5.80 47.89 14.98
CA LEU A 212 -4.37 47.59 14.75
C LEU A 212 -3.43 48.39 15.64
N ASN A 213 -3.84 49.58 16.08
CA ASN A 213 -3.08 50.45 17.00
C ASN A 213 -3.42 50.21 18.47
N ASP A 214 -4.38 49.32 18.79
CA ASP A 214 -4.70 48.99 20.17
C ASP A 214 -3.48 48.31 20.84
N SER A 215 -3.07 48.87 21.98
CA SER A 215 -1.98 48.31 22.79
C SER A 215 -2.41 47.14 23.67
N SER A 216 -3.71 46.87 23.77
CA SER A 216 -4.27 45.74 24.50
C SER A 216 -4.29 44.47 23.64
N TYR A 217 -4.76 43.39 24.20
CA TYR A 217 -5.05 42.17 23.42
C TYR A 217 -6.42 42.30 22.78
N THR A 218 -6.54 41.95 21.50
CA THR A 218 -7.79 41.96 20.75
C THR A 218 -8.07 40.58 20.18
N PHE A 219 -9.26 40.03 20.46
CA PHE A 219 -9.77 38.81 19.86
C PHE A 219 -10.48 39.11 18.54
N LEU A 220 -10.15 38.40 17.49
CA LEU A 220 -10.83 38.43 16.20
C LEU A 220 -11.40 37.04 15.89
N LEU A 221 -12.71 36.88 16.00
CA LEU A 221 -13.43 35.72 15.50
C LEU A 221 -13.60 35.86 13.98
N VAL A 222 -13.03 35.00 13.21
CA VAL A 222 -13.06 35.05 11.74
C VAL A 222 -14.00 33.98 11.23
N ALA A 223 -15.15 34.41 10.71
CA ALA A 223 -16.19 33.53 10.18
C ALA A 223 -16.57 33.99 8.76
N PRO A 224 -15.84 33.57 7.69
CA PRO A 224 -16.12 34.02 6.33
C PRO A 224 -17.59 33.89 5.94
N HIS A 225 -18.22 32.77 6.28
CA HIS A 225 -19.63 32.47 6.02
C HIS A 225 -20.30 31.91 7.26
N LEU A 226 -21.03 32.76 7.99
CA LEU A 226 -21.76 32.38 9.22
C LEU A 226 -22.83 31.29 8.98
N GLU A 227 -23.42 31.27 7.78
CA GLU A 227 -24.37 30.23 7.36
C GLU A 227 -23.75 28.83 7.19
N GLN A 228 -22.43 28.74 7.14
CA GLN A 228 -21.65 27.50 7.03
C GLN A 228 -20.67 27.34 8.20
N ALA A 229 -20.72 28.21 9.17
CA ALA A 229 -19.85 28.15 10.33
C ALA A 229 -20.16 26.91 11.18
N ASP A 230 -19.13 26.25 11.69
CA ASP A 230 -19.27 25.11 12.59
C ASP A 230 -19.66 25.60 14.00
N ASP A 231 -20.76 25.08 14.52
CA ASP A 231 -21.33 25.45 15.83
C ASP A 231 -21.06 24.41 16.93
N SER A 232 -20.22 23.40 16.64
CA SER A 232 -19.97 22.30 17.57
C SER A 232 -19.21 22.67 18.84
N GLN A 233 -18.53 23.81 18.84
CA GLN A 233 -17.69 24.30 19.95
C GLN A 233 -18.15 25.71 20.45
N LEU A 234 -19.45 25.94 20.46
CA LEU A 234 -20.00 27.23 20.88
C LEU A 234 -19.78 27.52 22.36
N ASP A 235 -19.79 26.50 23.20
CA ASP A 235 -19.56 26.67 24.64
C ASP A 235 -18.14 27.21 24.90
N GLU A 236 -17.13 26.64 24.25
CA GLU A 236 -15.75 27.11 24.34
C GLU A 236 -15.59 28.53 23.75
N LEU A 237 -16.28 28.82 22.64
CA LEU A 237 -16.27 30.16 22.06
C LEU A 237 -16.87 31.18 22.99
N ASN A 238 -18.02 30.87 23.64
CA ASN A 238 -18.67 31.73 24.60
C ASN A 238 -17.77 31.95 25.82
N HIS A 239 -17.06 30.93 26.32
CA HIS A 239 -16.09 31.09 27.40
C HIS A 239 -14.96 32.08 27.02
N VAL A 240 -14.46 32.03 25.78
CA VAL A 240 -13.45 33.00 25.30
C VAL A 240 -14.04 34.41 25.27
N TYR A 241 -15.30 34.56 24.82
CA TYR A 241 -15.96 35.85 24.77
C TYR A 241 -16.18 36.42 26.18
N GLU A 242 -16.73 35.62 27.12
CA GLU A 242 -16.90 36.01 28.53
C GLU A 242 -15.57 36.41 29.18
N TYR A 243 -14.51 35.60 28.96
CA TYR A 243 -13.16 35.92 29.40
C TYR A 243 -12.67 37.27 28.84
N SER A 244 -12.96 37.59 27.58
CA SER A 244 -12.56 38.86 26.98
C SER A 244 -13.29 40.05 27.66
N LEU A 245 -14.56 39.90 27.99
CA LEU A 245 -15.35 40.90 28.70
C LEU A 245 -14.84 41.12 30.13
N ASP A 246 -14.58 40.06 30.87
CA ASP A 246 -14.09 40.10 32.25
C ASP A 246 -12.75 40.82 32.41
N HIS A 247 -11.91 40.71 31.36
CA HIS A 247 -10.56 41.31 31.36
C HIS A 247 -10.47 42.62 30.57
N GLY A 248 -11.57 43.02 29.90
CA GLY A 248 -11.64 44.24 29.13
C GLY A 248 -10.87 44.19 27.81
N TYR A 249 -10.73 42.99 27.22
CA TYR A 249 -10.12 42.80 25.88
C TYR A 249 -11.17 42.96 24.79
N PRO A 250 -10.93 43.80 23.74
CA PRO A 250 -11.85 43.91 22.61
C PRO A 250 -12.04 42.55 21.90
N PHE A 251 -13.29 42.31 21.48
CA PHE A 251 -13.68 41.13 20.72
C PHE A 251 -14.54 41.52 19.52
N TYR A 252 -14.18 41.10 18.32
CA TYR A 252 -14.89 41.38 17.07
C TYR A 252 -15.06 40.12 16.24
N CYS A 253 -16.23 40.00 15.58
CA CYS A 253 -16.47 38.92 14.61
C CYS A 253 -16.34 39.48 13.18
N LEU A 254 -15.36 39.04 12.44
CA LEU A 254 -15.11 39.38 11.04
C LEU A 254 -15.83 38.40 10.11
N THR A 255 -16.70 38.90 9.22
CA THR A 255 -17.50 38.08 8.31
C THR A 255 -17.77 38.79 6.98
N ALA A 256 -17.96 37.98 5.92
CA ALA A 256 -18.47 38.43 4.63
C ALA A 256 -20.00 38.17 4.49
N SER A 257 -20.62 37.64 5.54
CA SER A 257 -22.04 37.27 5.54
C SER A 257 -22.97 38.49 5.62
N THR A 258 -24.16 38.33 5.08
CA THR A 258 -25.19 39.37 5.10
C THR A 258 -25.85 39.52 6.45
N GLY A 259 -26.51 40.65 6.73
CA GLY A 259 -27.22 40.91 7.99
C GLY A 259 -28.26 39.85 8.37
N LYS A 260 -28.87 39.14 7.39
CA LYS A 260 -29.76 38.00 7.65
C LYS A 260 -29.02 36.79 8.25
N ALA A 261 -27.83 36.51 7.76
CA ALA A 261 -27.01 35.42 8.28
C ALA A 261 -26.50 35.78 9.70
N ILE A 262 -26.12 37.05 9.91
CA ILE A 262 -25.70 37.56 11.22
C ILE A 262 -26.84 37.39 12.23
N SER A 263 -28.08 37.88 11.89
CA SER A 263 -29.25 37.74 12.79
C SER A 263 -29.54 36.29 13.13
N ARG A 264 -29.49 35.41 12.14
CA ARG A 264 -29.68 33.96 12.36
C ARG A 264 -28.61 33.35 13.27
N TRP A 265 -27.36 33.77 13.09
CA TRP A 265 -26.27 33.34 13.96
C TRP A 265 -26.50 33.79 15.41
N CYS A 266 -26.84 35.07 15.64
CA CYS A 266 -27.15 35.59 16.96
C CYS A 266 -28.34 34.85 17.59
N ASP A 267 -29.41 34.55 16.82
CA ASP A 267 -30.58 33.83 17.32
C ASP A 267 -30.23 32.38 17.73
N MET A 268 -29.27 31.72 17.04
CA MET A 268 -28.85 30.35 17.32
C MET A 268 -27.84 30.27 18.48
N THR A 269 -26.89 31.18 18.53
CA THR A 269 -25.72 31.11 19.41
C THR A 269 -25.80 32.00 20.65
N GLY A 270 -26.75 32.97 20.66
CA GLY A 270 -26.79 34.02 21.68
C GLY A 270 -25.63 35.01 21.59
N ALA A 271 -24.96 35.13 20.45
CA ALA A 271 -23.80 36.01 20.28
C ALA A 271 -24.16 37.49 20.48
N GLU A 272 -23.43 38.18 21.37
CA GLU A 272 -23.58 39.60 21.69
C GLU A 272 -22.35 40.44 21.27
N TYR A 273 -21.33 39.80 20.67
CA TYR A 273 -20.12 40.50 20.18
C TYR A 273 -20.39 41.31 18.91
N PRO A 274 -19.64 42.41 18.67
CA PRO A 274 -19.76 43.22 17.45
C PRO A 274 -19.37 42.46 16.21
N PHE A 275 -20.18 42.60 15.14
CA PHE A 275 -19.89 42.07 13.82
C PHE A 275 -19.29 43.15 12.93
N CYS A 276 -18.25 42.73 12.17
CA CYS A 276 -17.57 43.61 11.22
C CYS A 276 -17.49 42.92 9.84
N ASN A 277 -17.65 43.72 8.80
CA ASN A 277 -17.53 43.28 7.43
C ASN A 277 -16.06 43.26 7.00
N THR A 278 -15.64 42.20 6.27
CA THR A 278 -14.32 42.07 5.68
C THR A 278 -14.45 41.26 4.41
N ASP A 279 -13.56 41.43 3.45
CA ASP A 279 -13.57 40.67 2.19
C ASP A 279 -13.41 39.16 2.39
N ASP A 280 -14.21 38.39 1.67
CA ASP A 280 -14.24 36.90 1.76
C ASP A 280 -12.88 36.25 1.47
N ILE A 281 -12.17 36.74 0.44
CA ILE A 281 -10.85 36.18 0.06
C ILE A 281 -9.83 36.46 1.17
N THR A 282 -9.88 37.66 1.72
CA THR A 282 -9.04 38.09 2.85
C THR A 282 -9.31 37.20 4.07
N LEU A 283 -10.57 36.99 4.48
CA LEU A 283 -10.92 36.15 5.62
C LEU A 283 -10.42 34.71 5.44
N LYS A 284 -10.61 34.11 4.26
CA LYS A 284 -10.07 32.80 3.91
C LYS A 284 -8.55 32.74 3.94
N THR A 285 -7.88 33.86 3.65
CA THR A 285 -6.41 33.99 3.73
C THR A 285 -5.94 34.15 5.17
N VAL A 286 -6.70 34.86 6.01
CA VAL A 286 -6.38 35.06 7.41
C VAL A 286 -6.35 33.72 8.18
N ILE A 287 -7.37 32.87 8.03
CA ILE A 287 -7.43 31.59 8.74
C ILE A 287 -8.11 30.50 7.89
N ARG A 288 -7.69 29.25 8.08
CA ARG A 288 -8.28 28.05 7.44
C ARG A 288 -9.25 27.34 8.40
N SER A 289 -10.21 28.09 8.94
CA SER A 289 -11.26 27.57 9.82
C SER A 289 -12.47 28.48 9.72
N ASN A 290 -13.68 27.94 9.80
CA ASN A 290 -14.93 28.69 9.79
C ASN A 290 -15.88 28.15 10.89
N PRO A 291 -15.92 28.81 12.10
CA PRO A 291 -15.12 29.95 12.48
C PRO A 291 -13.69 29.60 12.86
N GLY A 292 -12.83 30.59 12.96
CA GLY A 292 -11.50 30.51 13.55
C GLY A 292 -11.24 31.73 14.42
N LEU A 293 -10.32 31.62 15.38
CA LEU A 293 -10.04 32.68 16.33
C LEU A 293 -8.60 33.17 16.19
N LEU A 294 -8.38 34.48 16.16
CA LEU A 294 -7.07 35.14 16.24
C LEU A 294 -6.97 35.94 17.54
N LEU A 295 -5.76 36.00 18.06
CA LEU A 295 -5.38 36.94 19.11
C LEU A 295 -4.34 37.90 18.56
N LEU A 296 -4.65 39.19 18.60
CA LEU A 296 -3.74 40.29 18.28
C LEU A 296 -3.20 40.93 19.55
N HIS A 297 -1.98 41.46 19.48
CA HIS A 297 -1.41 42.35 20.48
C HIS A 297 -0.53 43.37 19.77
N ASN A 298 -0.83 44.67 19.93
CA ASN A 298 -0.16 45.75 19.21
C ASN A 298 -0.18 45.58 17.68
N GLY A 299 -1.25 45.04 17.11
CA GLY A 299 -1.37 44.73 15.68
C GLY A 299 -0.56 43.52 15.20
N VAL A 300 0.12 42.79 16.09
CA VAL A 300 0.86 41.58 15.77
C VAL A 300 -0.02 40.35 16.06
N VAL A 301 -0.05 39.37 15.14
CA VAL A 301 -0.76 38.10 15.33
C VAL A 301 -0.01 37.24 16.36
N ILE A 302 -0.56 37.09 17.56
CA ILE A 302 0.08 36.31 18.65
C ILE A 302 -0.31 34.84 18.58
N ARG A 303 -1.61 34.53 18.35
CA ARG A 303 -2.16 33.17 18.30
C ARG A 303 -3.22 33.03 17.22
N LYS A 304 -3.41 31.79 16.79
CA LYS A 304 -4.51 31.39 15.90
C LYS A 304 -5.04 30.03 16.35
N TRP A 305 -6.35 29.87 16.40
CA TRP A 305 -7.01 28.62 16.74
C TRP A 305 -8.10 28.28 15.72
N SER A 306 -8.21 27.00 15.37
CA SER A 306 -9.41 26.51 14.68
C SER A 306 -10.56 26.36 15.67
N HIS A 307 -11.80 26.25 15.16
CA HIS A 307 -12.95 25.95 16.00
C HIS A 307 -12.79 24.65 16.82
N ASN A 308 -12.03 23.65 16.33
CA ASN A 308 -11.78 22.39 17.04
C ASN A 308 -10.66 22.47 18.10
N ALA A 309 -10.02 23.60 18.27
CA ALA A 309 -8.85 23.73 19.16
C ALA A 309 -8.83 25.11 19.83
N LEU A 310 -10.01 25.62 20.21
CA LEU A 310 -10.14 26.86 21.00
C LEU A 310 -9.45 26.67 22.36
N PRO A 311 -8.99 27.77 23.01
CA PRO A 311 -8.46 27.71 24.37
C PRO A 311 -9.55 27.24 25.36
N SER A 312 -9.16 26.28 26.20
CA SER A 312 -10.06 25.77 27.26
C SER A 312 -10.19 26.74 28.42
N GLU A 313 -11.19 26.54 29.28
CA GLU A 313 -11.35 27.31 30.50
C GLU A 313 -10.11 27.27 31.41
N GLU A 314 -9.37 26.12 31.43
CA GLU A 314 -8.12 25.98 32.17
C GLU A 314 -7.00 26.88 31.59
N ASP A 315 -7.00 27.11 30.28
CA ASP A 315 -6.04 27.99 29.61
C ASP A 315 -6.31 29.48 29.85
N LEU A 316 -7.58 29.83 30.17
CA LEU A 316 -8.09 31.18 30.36
C LEU A 316 -8.22 31.61 31.84
N ASN A 317 -7.50 30.95 32.74
CA ASN A 317 -7.56 31.18 34.18
C ASN A 317 -6.76 32.39 34.69
N SER A 318 -6.00 33.08 33.85
CA SER A 318 -5.15 34.23 34.18
C SER A 318 -5.18 35.27 33.07
N ARG A 319 -4.74 36.51 33.37
CA ARG A 319 -4.61 37.58 32.35
C ARG A 319 -3.63 37.18 31.26
N LEU A 320 -3.86 37.64 30.00
CA LEU A 320 -3.02 37.33 28.86
C LEU A 320 -1.58 37.84 29.03
N GLU A 321 -1.41 38.95 29.77
CA GLU A 321 -0.09 39.50 30.08
C GLU A 321 0.78 38.51 30.88
N ASP A 322 0.17 37.73 31.74
CA ASP A 322 0.80 36.76 32.64
C ASP A 322 0.73 35.31 32.13
N SER A 323 0.02 35.10 31.00
CA SER A 323 -0.22 33.78 30.40
C SER A 323 0.70 33.49 29.23
N PRO A 324 1.11 32.22 29.02
CA PRO A 324 1.79 31.80 27.79
C PRO A 324 0.95 32.06 26.52
N LEU A 325 -0.38 32.18 26.63
CA LEU A 325 -1.26 32.46 25.50
C LEU A 325 -1.03 33.87 24.93
N GLY A 326 -0.73 34.85 25.76
CA GLY A 326 -0.45 36.23 25.36
C GLY A 326 0.96 36.44 24.77
N GLN A 327 1.78 35.39 24.73
CA GLN A 327 3.14 35.45 24.18
C GLN A 327 3.24 34.70 22.85
N LEU A 328 4.16 35.13 21.98
CA LEU A 328 4.47 34.39 20.76
C LEU A 328 4.89 32.96 21.09
N PRO A 329 4.44 31.94 20.32
CA PRO A 329 4.85 30.56 20.54
C PRO A 329 6.35 30.39 20.41
N THR A 330 6.94 29.58 21.28
CA THR A 330 8.35 29.20 21.22
C THR A 330 8.64 28.19 20.11
N GLU A 331 7.59 27.62 19.49
CA GLU A 331 7.74 26.69 18.37
C GLU A 331 8.36 27.38 17.15
N THR A 332 9.56 26.99 16.81
CA THR A 332 10.28 27.50 15.63
C THR A 332 10.01 26.63 14.41
N VAL A 333 10.24 27.18 13.21
CA VAL A 333 10.23 26.39 11.95
C VAL A 333 11.18 25.19 12.04
N THR A 334 12.29 25.36 12.76
CA THR A 334 13.28 24.29 12.99
C THR A 334 12.66 23.11 13.76
N SER A 335 11.84 23.36 14.81
CA SER A 335 11.19 22.29 15.56
C SER A 335 10.18 21.53 14.70
N LYS A 336 9.43 22.22 13.85
CA LYS A 336 8.49 21.62 12.90
C LYS A 336 9.20 20.75 11.85
N ILE A 337 10.32 21.20 11.30
CA ILE A 337 11.15 20.42 10.39
C ILE A 337 11.72 19.20 11.11
N LEU A 338 12.23 19.35 12.34
CA LEU A 338 12.75 18.25 13.14
C LEU A 338 11.68 17.18 13.42
N TRP A 339 10.43 17.59 13.63
CA TRP A 339 9.30 16.69 13.76
C TRP A 339 9.12 15.83 12.49
N ILE A 340 9.13 16.44 11.29
CA ILE A 340 9.06 15.71 10.02
C ILE A 340 10.23 14.76 9.85
N LEU A 341 11.46 15.23 10.13
CA LEU A 341 12.65 14.39 10.05
C LEU A 341 12.56 13.18 10.99
N THR A 342 12.07 13.36 12.19
CA THR A 342 11.96 12.30 13.20
C THR A 342 10.85 11.30 12.86
N TRP A 343 9.68 11.78 12.46
CA TRP A 343 8.51 10.93 12.29
C TRP A 343 8.30 10.43 10.86
N PHE A 344 8.95 11.01 9.87
CA PHE A 344 8.82 10.56 8.49
C PHE A 344 10.14 10.08 7.89
N VAL A 345 11.18 10.91 7.92
CA VAL A 345 12.43 10.58 7.22
C VAL A 345 13.23 9.51 7.95
N LEU A 346 13.40 9.63 9.27
CA LEU A 346 14.20 8.69 10.06
C LEU A 346 13.70 7.24 9.98
N PRO A 347 12.38 6.94 10.14
CA PRO A 347 11.89 5.56 10.00
C PRO A 347 12.13 5.00 8.59
N LEU A 348 11.98 5.79 7.53
CA LEU A 348 12.25 5.35 6.16
C LEU A 348 13.74 5.09 5.92
N VAL A 349 14.62 5.91 6.50
CA VAL A 349 16.07 5.70 6.46
C VAL A 349 16.44 4.43 7.20
N LEU A 350 15.94 4.22 8.43
CA LEU A 350 16.18 3.03 9.21
C LEU A 350 15.69 1.76 8.52
N LEU A 351 14.49 1.79 7.94
CA LEU A 351 13.94 0.70 7.14
C LEU A 351 14.84 0.38 5.95
N THR A 352 15.30 1.40 5.22
CA THR A 352 16.17 1.24 4.06
C THR A 352 17.53 0.65 4.46
N LEU A 353 18.11 1.11 5.57
CA LEU A 353 19.37 0.59 6.08
C LEU A 353 19.22 -0.87 6.54
N ALA A 354 18.16 -1.20 7.26
CA ALA A 354 17.86 -2.56 7.70
C ALA A 354 17.68 -3.52 6.50
N ASP A 355 16.94 -3.10 5.48
CA ASP A 355 16.74 -3.86 4.25
C ASP A 355 18.08 -4.10 3.51
N ARG A 356 18.95 -3.09 3.42
CA ARG A 356 20.27 -3.22 2.80
C ARG A 356 21.23 -4.08 3.59
N LEU A 357 21.25 -3.96 4.91
CA LEU A 357 22.05 -4.81 5.79
C LEU A 357 21.59 -6.27 5.69
N TRP A 358 20.30 -6.51 5.68
CA TRP A 358 19.77 -7.87 5.49
C TRP A 358 20.17 -8.45 4.13
N ALA A 359 20.02 -7.69 3.04
CA ALA A 359 20.42 -8.11 1.70
C ALA A 359 21.93 -8.39 1.63
N TRP A 360 22.77 -7.56 2.27
CA TRP A 360 24.21 -7.72 2.33
C TRP A 360 24.65 -8.96 3.13
N THR A 361 24.04 -9.19 4.31
CA THR A 361 24.30 -10.40 5.12
C THR A 361 23.89 -11.67 4.38
N HIS A 362 22.78 -11.63 3.65
CA HIS A 362 22.32 -12.75 2.82
C HIS A 362 23.29 -13.02 1.65
N TRP A 363 23.80 -11.97 1.02
CA TRP A 363 24.82 -12.08 -0.03
C TRP A 363 26.13 -12.65 0.49
N ILE A 364 26.61 -12.20 1.67
CA ILE A 364 27.82 -12.76 2.31
C ILE A 364 27.63 -14.24 2.62
N ARG A 365 26.51 -14.66 3.21
CA ARG A 365 26.19 -16.06 3.51
C ARG A 365 26.18 -16.89 2.23
N LYS A 366 25.64 -16.36 1.14
CA LYS A 366 25.62 -17.02 -0.17
C LYS A 366 27.03 -17.12 -0.79
N LYS A 367 27.87 -16.09 -0.59
CA LYS A 367 29.26 -16.09 -1.06
C LYS A 367 30.11 -17.07 -0.23
N LYS A 368 29.93 -17.11 1.10
CA LYS A 368 30.63 -18.04 2.00
C LYS A 368 30.28 -19.51 1.66
N ARG A 369 29.00 -19.82 1.42
CA ARG A 369 28.56 -21.13 0.94
C ARG A 369 29.15 -21.50 -0.45
N LYS A 370 29.40 -20.50 -1.32
CA LYS A 370 30.09 -20.75 -2.60
C LYS A 370 31.59 -20.99 -2.42
N SER A 371 32.26 -20.32 -1.49
CA SER A 371 33.70 -20.55 -1.21
C SER A 371 33.93 -21.88 -0.47
N GLU A 372 33.07 -22.23 0.49
CA GLU A 372 33.13 -23.53 1.18
C GLU A 372 32.90 -24.71 0.22
N ASN A 373 32.08 -24.51 -0.83
CA ASN A 373 31.91 -25.50 -1.92
C ASN A 373 33.06 -25.49 -2.95
N SER A 374 33.90 -24.46 -2.99
CA SER A 374 35.11 -24.43 -3.87
C SER A 374 36.35 -24.98 -3.19
N ASP A 375 36.48 -24.86 -1.86
CA ASP A 375 37.64 -25.38 -1.13
C ASP A 375 37.60 -26.89 -0.90
N HIS A 376 36.46 -27.57 -1.18
CA HIS A 376 36.39 -29.05 -1.23
C HIS A 376 36.65 -29.64 -2.59
N SER A 377 37.04 -28.85 -3.62
CA SER A 377 37.31 -29.32 -4.98
C SER A 377 38.80 -29.34 -5.37
N GLU A 378 39.73 -29.01 -4.46
CA GLU A 378 41.18 -28.96 -4.80
C GLU A 378 42.03 -30.07 -4.21
N ASN A 379 41.50 -31.25 -3.88
CA ASN A 379 42.33 -32.40 -3.56
C ASN A 379 41.75 -33.72 -4.09
N SER A 380 41.85 -33.97 -5.38
CA SER A 380 42.07 -35.31 -5.96
C SER A 380 42.32 -35.19 -7.47
N ASP A 381 43.58 -35.05 -7.82
CA ASP A 381 44.04 -35.32 -9.19
C ASP A 381 44.02 -36.83 -9.49
N ASN A 382 43.65 -37.12 -10.77
CA ASN A 382 43.82 -38.34 -11.54
C ASN A 382 42.65 -39.35 -11.55
N ASN A 383 41.67 -39.14 -12.41
CA ASN A 383 41.39 -40.00 -13.56
C ASN A 383 40.24 -39.47 -14.45
N PRO A 384 40.37 -39.43 -15.77
CA PRO A 384 39.33 -38.89 -16.66
C PRO A 384 38.32 -39.97 -17.05
N ILE A 385 37.25 -40.11 -16.30
CA ILE A 385 36.01 -40.72 -16.79
C ILE A 385 34.88 -39.78 -16.46
N HIS A 386 34.33 -39.13 -17.48
CA HIS A 386 33.13 -38.33 -17.40
C HIS A 386 31.98 -39.11 -16.74
N LYS A 387 31.78 -38.96 -15.43
CA LYS A 387 30.48 -39.15 -14.77
C LYS A 387 29.94 -37.77 -14.44
N LYS A 388 29.04 -37.30 -15.32
CA LYS A 388 28.12 -36.21 -15.03
C LYS A 388 27.36 -36.60 -13.76
N GLU A 389 27.66 -35.99 -12.60
CA GLU A 389 26.82 -36.13 -11.41
C GLU A 389 25.45 -35.55 -11.75
N SER A 390 24.48 -36.42 -12.01
CA SER A 390 23.11 -36.05 -12.14
C SER A 390 22.65 -35.61 -10.75
N LYS A 391 22.26 -34.34 -10.61
CA LYS A 391 21.54 -33.84 -9.45
C LYS A 391 20.31 -34.72 -9.30
N MET A 392 20.26 -35.59 -8.27
CA MET A 392 19.10 -36.46 -8.05
C MET A 392 17.83 -35.64 -7.86
N ARG A 393 16.76 -35.96 -8.62
CA ARG A 393 15.43 -35.37 -8.48
C ARG A 393 14.95 -35.44 -7.03
N LYS A 394 14.15 -34.47 -6.62
CA LYS A 394 13.56 -34.46 -5.28
C LYS A 394 12.49 -35.53 -5.19
N LYS A 395 12.67 -36.47 -4.29
CA LYS A 395 11.70 -37.49 -3.94
C LYS A 395 10.70 -36.87 -2.97
N ILE A 396 9.39 -36.96 -3.25
CA ILE A 396 8.33 -36.34 -2.43
C ILE A 396 7.18 -37.33 -2.20
N VAL A 397 6.72 -37.43 -0.95
CA VAL A 397 5.47 -38.08 -0.58
C VAL A 397 4.52 -37.04 -0.02
N ALA A 398 3.49 -36.70 -0.79
CA ALA A 398 2.51 -35.68 -0.45
C ALA A 398 1.16 -36.33 -0.05
N GLY A 399 0.63 -36.00 1.11
CA GLY A 399 -0.71 -36.39 1.54
C GLY A 399 -1.75 -35.39 1.04
N ASN A 400 -2.79 -35.86 0.36
CA ASN A 400 -3.98 -35.09 0.03
C ASN A 400 -5.10 -35.58 0.95
N TRP A 401 -5.43 -34.78 1.97
CA TRP A 401 -6.45 -35.17 2.96
C TRP A 401 -7.86 -35.08 2.41
N LYS A 402 -8.04 -34.34 1.32
CA LYS A 402 -9.35 -34.05 0.73
C LYS A 402 -10.30 -33.44 1.77
N MET A 403 -11.60 -33.53 1.56
CA MET A 403 -12.63 -33.05 2.49
C MET A 403 -12.84 -34.04 3.64
N ASN A 404 -11.83 -34.24 4.48
CA ASN A 404 -11.88 -35.13 5.65
C ASN A 404 -11.43 -34.39 6.90
N MET A 405 -11.92 -34.93 8.06
CA MET A 405 -11.61 -34.52 9.43
C MET A 405 -12.17 -33.15 9.80
N ASN A 406 -12.66 -33.05 11.02
CA ASN A 406 -12.92 -31.76 11.66
C ASN A 406 -11.58 -31.10 12.11
N LEU A 407 -11.67 -29.89 12.65
CA LEU A 407 -10.47 -29.12 13.04
C LEU A 407 -9.59 -29.87 14.06
N GLN A 408 -10.21 -30.52 15.07
CA GLN A 408 -9.48 -31.17 16.15
C GLN A 408 -8.82 -32.47 15.69
N ASP A 409 -9.53 -33.26 14.89
CA ASP A 409 -9.00 -34.52 14.35
C ASP A 409 -7.83 -34.27 13.39
N GLY A 410 -7.92 -33.20 12.56
CA GLY A 410 -6.84 -32.83 11.68
C GLY A 410 -5.59 -32.30 12.43
N ILE A 411 -5.79 -31.53 13.49
CA ILE A 411 -4.69 -31.12 14.38
C ILE A 411 -4.06 -32.34 15.08
N ALA A 412 -4.86 -33.29 15.54
CA ALA A 412 -4.36 -34.49 16.19
C ALA A 412 -3.50 -35.34 15.25
N LEU A 413 -3.98 -35.60 14.01
CA LEU A 413 -3.21 -36.32 13.00
C LEU A 413 -1.92 -35.62 12.62
N ALA A 414 -1.96 -34.29 12.44
CA ALA A 414 -0.75 -33.52 12.12
C ALA A 414 0.30 -33.58 13.24
N LYS A 415 -0.13 -33.55 14.52
CA LYS A 415 0.77 -33.71 15.68
C LYS A 415 1.38 -35.11 15.71
N GLU A 416 0.58 -36.16 15.52
CA GLU A 416 1.06 -37.52 15.47
C GLU A 416 2.11 -37.72 14.37
N LEU A 417 1.86 -37.22 13.17
CA LEU A 417 2.81 -37.26 12.05
C LEU A 417 4.09 -36.49 12.36
N ASN A 418 3.95 -35.29 12.93
CA ASN A 418 5.09 -34.45 13.30
C ASN A 418 6.02 -35.13 14.30
N GLU A 419 5.47 -35.72 15.35
CA GLU A 419 6.27 -36.45 16.35
C GLU A 419 6.87 -37.74 15.76
N THR A 420 6.10 -38.48 14.96
CA THR A 420 6.54 -39.74 14.32
C THR A 420 7.73 -39.47 13.38
N LEU A 421 7.65 -38.43 12.56
CA LEU A 421 8.70 -38.11 11.59
C LEU A 421 9.88 -37.33 12.19
N LYS A 422 9.71 -36.67 13.34
CA LYS A 422 10.83 -36.16 14.13
C LYS A 422 11.67 -37.28 14.75
N ALA A 423 10.99 -38.32 15.24
CA ALA A 423 11.67 -39.47 15.86
C ALA A 423 12.39 -40.33 14.81
N ASP A 424 11.87 -40.44 13.61
CA ASP A 424 12.42 -41.23 12.52
C ASP A 424 12.37 -40.45 11.20
N LYS A 425 13.41 -39.63 10.96
CA LYS A 425 13.49 -38.68 9.85
C LYS A 425 13.35 -39.36 8.49
N PRO A 426 12.53 -38.80 7.59
CA PRO A 426 12.34 -39.34 6.24
C PRO A 426 13.56 -39.12 5.34
N ASN A 427 13.76 -40.02 4.36
CA ASN A 427 14.78 -39.88 3.29
C ASN A 427 14.22 -39.14 2.06
N CYS A 428 12.99 -38.60 2.13
CA CYS A 428 12.32 -37.85 1.08
C CYS A 428 11.66 -36.61 1.65
N GLY A 429 11.25 -35.67 0.80
CA GLY A 429 10.37 -34.59 1.19
C GLY A 429 8.99 -35.14 1.56
N VAL A 430 8.42 -34.67 2.65
CA VAL A 430 7.06 -35.00 3.07
C VAL A 430 6.22 -33.74 3.05
N VAL A 431 5.00 -33.83 2.50
CA VAL A 431 4.05 -32.71 2.46
C VAL A 431 2.69 -33.21 2.94
N ILE A 432 1.96 -32.43 3.72
CA ILE A 432 0.55 -32.65 4.01
C ILE A 432 -0.26 -31.49 3.43
N CYS A 433 -1.19 -31.81 2.52
CA CYS A 433 -2.14 -30.84 1.99
C CYS A 433 -3.49 -31.10 2.66
N THR A 434 -4.02 -30.06 3.31
CA THR A 434 -5.18 -30.16 4.20
C THR A 434 -6.26 -29.15 3.80
N PRO A 435 -7.53 -29.37 4.18
CA PRO A 435 -8.56 -28.36 4.11
C PRO A 435 -8.14 -27.03 4.73
N PHE A 436 -8.63 -25.91 4.20
CA PHE A 436 -8.26 -24.56 4.65
C PHE A 436 -8.40 -24.35 6.16
N ILE A 437 -9.42 -24.98 6.79
CA ILE A 437 -9.68 -24.82 8.23
C ILE A 437 -8.53 -25.27 9.13
N HIS A 438 -7.65 -26.15 8.64
CA HIS A 438 -6.53 -26.69 9.41
C HIS A 438 -5.25 -25.87 9.31
N LEU A 439 -5.04 -25.15 8.20
CA LEU A 439 -3.76 -24.59 7.80
C LEU A 439 -3.12 -23.72 8.89
N ALA A 440 -3.81 -22.66 9.33
CA ALA A 440 -3.27 -21.71 10.30
C ALA A 440 -2.97 -22.35 11.66
N SER A 441 -3.79 -23.34 12.07
CA SER A 441 -3.59 -24.04 13.33
C SER A 441 -2.42 -25.02 13.27
N ILE A 442 -2.28 -25.76 12.17
CA ILE A 442 -1.18 -26.71 11.96
C ILE A 442 0.16 -25.98 11.81
N ALA A 443 0.19 -24.85 11.11
CA ALA A 443 1.39 -24.06 10.91
C ALA A 443 2.06 -23.61 12.23
N GLN A 444 1.32 -23.51 13.34
CA GLN A 444 1.84 -23.07 14.63
C GLN A 444 2.78 -24.07 15.31
N PHE A 445 2.66 -25.38 14.99
CA PHE A 445 3.43 -26.43 15.68
C PHE A 445 4.17 -27.37 14.73
N LEU A 446 3.81 -27.37 13.44
CA LEU A 446 4.42 -28.26 12.46
C LEU A 446 5.88 -27.89 12.22
N ASP A 447 6.77 -28.88 12.30
CA ASP A 447 8.17 -28.71 11.90
C ASP A 447 8.28 -28.71 10.38
N GLN A 448 8.27 -27.51 9.80
CA GLN A 448 8.25 -27.33 8.35
C GLN A 448 9.60 -27.67 7.67
N ASP A 449 10.64 -27.95 8.41
CA ASP A 449 11.89 -28.50 7.86
C ASP A 449 11.76 -30.03 7.61
N ILE A 450 10.78 -30.68 8.22
CA ILE A 450 10.51 -32.12 8.07
C ILE A 450 9.26 -32.35 7.22
N ILE A 451 8.16 -31.61 7.50
CA ILE A 451 6.86 -31.77 6.83
C ILE A 451 6.41 -30.43 6.26
N GLY A 452 6.38 -30.30 4.94
CA GLY A 452 5.79 -29.14 4.28
C GLY A 452 4.27 -29.10 4.48
N LEU A 453 3.73 -27.89 4.69
CA LEU A 453 2.28 -27.66 4.79
C LEU A 453 1.73 -27.16 3.46
N GLY A 454 0.61 -27.69 3.00
CA GLY A 454 -0.05 -27.29 1.77
C GLY A 454 -1.56 -27.17 1.89
N ALA A 455 -2.15 -26.38 0.99
CA ALA A 455 -3.58 -26.30 0.77
C ALA A 455 -4.00 -27.22 -0.39
N GLU A 456 -5.28 -27.55 -0.45
CA GLU A 456 -5.85 -28.42 -1.49
C GLU A 456 -6.41 -27.65 -2.68
N ASN A 457 -6.43 -26.30 -2.62
CA ASN A 457 -6.87 -25.38 -3.66
C ASN A 457 -6.47 -23.94 -3.32
N CYS A 458 -6.62 -23.05 -4.29
CA CYS A 458 -6.77 -21.60 -4.10
C CYS A 458 -7.67 -21.02 -5.20
N ALA A 459 -8.20 -19.80 -5.00
CA ALA A 459 -9.00 -19.11 -5.99
C ALA A 459 -8.15 -18.65 -7.21
N ASP A 460 -8.82 -18.47 -8.35
CA ASP A 460 -8.29 -17.86 -9.58
C ASP A 460 -8.35 -16.32 -9.56
N LYS A 461 -8.62 -15.72 -8.39
CA LYS A 461 -8.71 -14.29 -8.15
C LYS A 461 -7.82 -13.86 -6.99
N GLU A 462 -7.23 -12.67 -7.09
CA GLU A 462 -6.38 -12.13 -6.03
C GLU A 462 -7.19 -11.73 -4.79
N LYS A 463 -8.31 -11.03 -5.02
CA LYS A 463 -9.24 -10.52 -3.99
C LYS A 463 -10.51 -9.98 -4.64
N GLY A 464 -11.55 -9.73 -3.86
CA GLY A 464 -12.77 -9.07 -4.33
C GLY A 464 -14.04 -9.74 -3.84
N ALA A 465 -15.15 -9.52 -4.57
CA ALA A 465 -16.48 -10.01 -4.24
C ALA A 465 -16.65 -11.49 -4.68
N PHE A 466 -15.90 -12.40 -4.07
CA PHE A 466 -15.89 -13.84 -4.33
C PHE A 466 -16.18 -14.57 -3.02
N THR A 467 -17.42 -14.42 -2.53
CA THR A 467 -17.85 -14.97 -1.23
C THR A 467 -17.60 -16.46 -1.14
N GLY A 468 -16.83 -16.91 -0.15
CA GLY A 468 -16.49 -18.31 0.10
C GLY A 468 -15.15 -18.74 -0.49
N GLU A 469 -14.52 -17.97 -1.39
CA GLU A 469 -13.23 -18.29 -1.97
C GLU A 469 -12.05 -17.89 -1.06
N VAL A 470 -10.95 -18.63 -1.20
CA VAL A 470 -9.69 -18.38 -0.48
C VAL A 470 -8.58 -18.12 -1.51
N SER A 471 -8.02 -16.91 -1.51
CA SER A 471 -6.98 -16.52 -2.46
C SER A 471 -5.63 -17.18 -2.15
N ALA A 472 -4.73 -17.21 -3.13
CA ALA A 472 -3.36 -17.70 -2.93
C ALA A 472 -2.59 -16.89 -1.85
N GLU A 473 -2.84 -15.58 -1.73
CA GLU A 473 -2.29 -14.72 -0.67
C GLU A 473 -2.81 -15.16 0.70
N MET A 474 -4.12 -15.42 0.84
CA MET A 474 -4.72 -15.94 2.09
C MET A 474 -4.12 -17.28 2.47
N VAL A 475 -3.98 -18.22 1.52
CA VAL A 475 -3.31 -19.50 1.74
C VAL A 475 -1.89 -19.31 2.24
N LYS A 476 -1.10 -18.47 1.57
CA LYS A 476 0.29 -18.16 1.99
C LYS A 476 0.36 -17.55 3.38
N SER A 477 -0.59 -16.69 3.73
CA SER A 477 -0.63 -16.01 5.04
C SER A 477 -0.83 -16.96 6.22
N THR A 478 -1.36 -18.17 5.99
CA THR A 478 -1.50 -19.22 7.02
C THR A 478 -0.18 -19.90 7.38
N GLY A 479 0.89 -19.68 6.61
CA GLY A 479 2.16 -20.39 6.71
C GLY A 479 2.29 -21.58 5.77
N ALA A 480 1.31 -21.84 4.89
CA ALA A 480 1.41 -22.87 3.87
C ALA A 480 2.51 -22.60 2.86
N GLN A 481 3.18 -23.65 2.40
CA GLN A 481 4.28 -23.61 1.42
C GLN A 481 3.87 -24.21 0.07
N TYR A 482 2.82 -25.05 0.05
CA TYR A 482 2.36 -25.79 -1.13
C TYR A 482 0.88 -25.56 -1.38
N VAL A 483 0.45 -25.84 -2.61
CA VAL A 483 -0.95 -25.89 -3.00
C VAL A 483 -1.16 -26.94 -4.08
N ILE A 484 -2.19 -27.79 -3.95
CA ILE A 484 -2.65 -28.70 -5.00
C ILE A 484 -3.55 -27.91 -5.95
N LEU A 485 -3.30 -28.02 -7.26
CA LEU A 485 -4.14 -27.42 -8.30
C LEU A 485 -4.41 -28.45 -9.41
N GLY A 486 -5.58 -28.37 -10.02
CA GLY A 486 -5.95 -29.23 -11.14
C GLY A 486 -6.33 -30.67 -10.78
N HIS A 487 -6.56 -30.98 -9.49
CA HIS A 487 -7.00 -32.29 -9.06
C HIS A 487 -8.26 -32.73 -9.82
N SER A 488 -8.32 -34.00 -10.24
CA SER A 488 -9.42 -34.57 -11.06
C SER A 488 -10.81 -34.26 -10.52
N GLU A 489 -11.04 -34.40 -9.21
CA GLU A 489 -12.30 -34.04 -8.55
C GLU A 489 -12.72 -32.61 -8.79
N ARG A 490 -11.76 -31.67 -8.84
CA ARG A 490 -12.07 -30.25 -9.08
C ARG A 490 -12.36 -29.97 -10.55
N ARG A 491 -11.66 -30.64 -11.45
CA ARG A 491 -11.97 -30.56 -12.89
C ARG A 491 -13.37 -31.12 -13.17
N GLU A 492 -13.72 -32.22 -12.54
CA GLU A 492 -15.00 -32.90 -12.74
C GLU A 492 -16.17 -32.17 -12.06
N TYR A 493 -16.07 -31.89 -10.76
CA TYR A 493 -17.22 -31.37 -9.98
C TYR A 493 -17.34 -29.84 -10.06
N TYR A 494 -16.23 -29.13 -10.08
CA TYR A 494 -16.19 -27.66 -10.07
C TYR A 494 -15.86 -27.07 -11.45
N LYS A 495 -15.72 -27.89 -12.49
CA LYS A 495 -15.50 -27.47 -13.88
C LYS A 495 -14.28 -26.57 -14.06
N GLU A 496 -13.20 -26.85 -13.34
CA GLU A 496 -11.96 -26.10 -13.49
C GLU A 496 -11.35 -26.38 -14.87
N THR A 497 -11.34 -25.35 -15.73
CA THR A 497 -10.76 -25.43 -17.09
C THR A 497 -9.25 -25.16 -17.07
N PRO A 498 -8.51 -25.49 -18.14
CA PRO A 498 -7.09 -25.16 -18.28
C PRO A 498 -6.79 -23.69 -18.05
N GLU A 499 -7.66 -22.76 -18.51
CA GLU A 499 -7.52 -21.31 -18.35
C GLU A 499 -7.65 -20.90 -16.87
N ILE A 500 -8.65 -21.42 -16.15
CA ILE A 500 -8.81 -21.19 -14.70
C ILE A 500 -7.58 -21.71 -13.96
N LEU A 501 -7.11 -22.88 -14.29
CA LEU A 501 -5.94 -23.49 -13.65
C LEU A 501 -4.66 -22.73 -13.92
N LYS A 502 -4.47 -22.21 -15.14
CA LYS A 502 -3.35 -21.31 -15.47
C LYS A 502 -3.34 -20.07 -14.57
N GLU A 503 -4.49 -19.39 -14.40
CA GLU A 503 -4.57 -18.23 -13.50
C GLU A 503 -4.26 -18.61 -12.05
N LYS A 504 -4.78 -19.74 -11.55
CA LYS A 504 -4.47 -20.23 -10.21
C LYS A 504 -2.98 -20.50 -10.02
N VAL A 505 -2.32 -21.12 -10.99
CA VAL A 505 -0.87 -21.40 -10.96
C VAL A 505 -0.09 -20.10 -10.90
N LEU A 506 -0.41 -19.11 -11.75
CA LEU A 506 0.25 -17.81 -11.75
C LEU A 506 0.09 -17.08 -10.42
N LEU A 507 -1.12 -17.11 -9.83
CA LEU A 507 -1.39 -16.50 -8.54
C LEU A 507 -0.69 -17.23 -7.39
N ALA A 508 -0.65 -18.55 -7.41
CA ALA A 508 0.08 -19.34 -6.42
C ALA A 508 1.58 -19.02 -6.44
N GLN A 509 2.20 -18.99 -7.62
CA GLN A 509 3.61 -18.67 -7.78
C GLN A 509 3.93 -17.21 -7.43
N LYS A 510 3.04 -16.28 -7.76
CA LYS A 510 3.14 -14.88 -7.36
C LYS A 510 3.23 -14.70 -5.84
N ASN A 511 2.60 -15.60 -5.09
CA ASN A 511 2.58 -15.61 -3.63
C ASN A 511 3.57 -16.62 -3.02
N ASP A 512 4.59 -17.05 -3.77
CA ASP A 512 5.63 -17.99 -3.33
C ASP A 512 5.08 -19.33 -2.78
N LEU A 513 3.97 -19.82 -3.34
CA LEU A 513 3.46 -21.18 -3.12
C LEU A 513 4.06 -22.10 -4.17
N LYS A 514 4.53 -23.29 -3.73
CA LYS A 514 4.93 -24.37 -4.62
C LYS A 514 3.67 -25.12 -5.05
N VAL A 515 3.52 -25.31 -6.34
CA VAL A 515 2.33 -25.95 -6.91
C VAL A 515 2.57 -27.45 -7.09
N ILE A 516 1.65 -28.29 -6.59
CA ILE A 516 1.50 -29.68 -6.98
C ILE A 516 0.38 -29.70 -8.02
N PHE A 517 0.76 -29.82 -9.30
CA PHE A 517 -0.17 -29.70 -10.43
C PHE A 517 -0.61 -31.10 -10.89
N CYS A 518 -1.91 -31.38 -10.78
CA CYS A 518 -2.52 -32.66 -11.11
C CYS A 518 -2.96 -32.72 -12.56
N ILE A 519 -2.65 -33.85 -13.20
CA ILE A 519 -3.03 -34.20 -14.58
C ILE A 519 -3.39 -35.67 -14.63
N GLY A 520 -4.27 -36.06 -15.56
CA GLY A 520 -4.62 -37.47 -15.72
C GLY A 520 -5.79 -37.71 -16.65
N GLU A 521 -5.92 -38.96 -17.10
CA GLU A 521 -6.95 -39.38 -18.03
C GLU A 521 -8.05 -40.22 -17.36
N SER A 522 -9.26 -40.14 -17.91
CA SER A 522 -10.41 -40.96 -17.59
C SER A 522 -10.28 -42.42 -18.11
N LEU A 523 -11.15 -43.30 -17.67
CA LEU A 523 -11.21 -44.68 -18.17
C LEU A 523 -11.51 -44.72 -19.68
N GLU A 524 -12.44 -43.89 -20.15
CA GLU A 524 -12.84 -43.82 -21.56
C GLU A 524 -11.67 -43.38 -22.44
N GLU A 525 -10.91 -42.41 -21.99
CA GLU A 525 -9.72 -41.87 -22.71
C GLU A 525 -8.61 -42.94 -22.72
N ARG A 526 -8.41 -43.66 -21.63
CA ARG A 526 -7.44 -44.76 -21.54
C ARG A 526 -7.79 -45.89 -22.47
N GLU A 527 -9.05 -46.35 -22.47
CA GLU A 527 -9.55 -47.42 -23.35
C GLU A 527 -9.50 -46.99 -24.83
N ALA A 528 -9.63 -45.72 -25.12
CA ALA A 528 -9.48 -45.17 -26.45
C ALA A 528 -8.00 -44.96 -26.87
N GLY A 529 -7.02 -45.29 -26.02
CA GLY A 529 -5.59 -45.08 -26.29
C GLY A 529 -5.14 -43.63 -26.32
N LYS A 530 -5.94 -42.69 -25.72
CA LYS A 530 -5.72 -41.22 -25.76
C LYS A 530 -4.99 -40.65 -24.53
N GLN A 531 -4.54 -41.50 -23.60
CA GLN A 531 -3.92 -41.07 -22.35
C GLN A 531 -2.75 -40.06 -22.57
N ASN A 532 -1.96 -40.26 -23.57
CA ASN A 532 -0.81 -39.38 -23.90
C ASN A 532 -1.27 -38.02 -24.43
N GLU A 533 -2.29 -37.99 -25.28
CA GLU A 533 -2.86 -36.78 -25.83
C GLU A 533 -3.52 -35.91 -24.74
N VAL A 534 -4.27 -36.54 -23.82
CA VAL A 534 -4.95 -35.88 -22.71
C VAL A 534 -3.93 -35.23 -21.77
N VAL A 535 -2.96 -35.99 -21.29
CA VAL A 535 -1.92 -35.50 -20.38
C VAL A 535 -1.13 -34.36 -21.01
N LYS A 536 -0.79 -34.46 -22.30
CA LYS A 536 -0.11 -33.39 -23.02
C LYS A 536 -0.96 -32.13 -23.14
N ALA A 537 -2.24 -32.26 -23.50
CA ALA A 537 -3.18 -31.15 -23.63
C ALA A 537 -3.41 -30.41 -22.29
N GLU A 538 -3.49 -31.13 -21.17
CA GLU A 538 -3.62 -30.52 -19.84
C GLU A 538 -2.38 -29.71 -19.43
N LEU A 539 -1.17 -30.17 -19.74
CA LEU A 539 0.07 -29.45 -19.50
C LEU A 539 0.19 -28.22 -20.41
N GLU A 540 -0.09 -28.37 -21.71
CA GLU A 540 -0.02 -27.29 -22.70
C GLU A 540 -1.03 -26.17 -22.39
N GLY A 541 -2.25 -26.51 -21.99
CA GLY A 541 -3.30 -25.56 -21.68
C GLY A 541 -3.06 -24.78 -20.38
N SER A 542 -2.31 -25.32 -19.43
CA SER A 542 -2.21 -24.79 -18.09
C SER A 542 -0.81 -24.30 -17.69
N VAL A 543 0.24 -25.15 -17.81
CA VAL A 543 1.57 -24.88 -17.22
C VAL A 543 2.71 -24.73 -18.22
N PHE A 544 2.57 -25.21 -19.45
CA PHE A 544 3.61 -25.07 -20.49
C PHE A 544 3.74 -23.65 -21.06
N ASN A 545 2.93 -22.72 -20.58
CA ASN A 545 3.05 -21.28 -20.85
C ASN A 545 3.97 -20.54 -19.86
N LEU A 546 4.47 -21.24 -18.83
CA LEU A 546 5.36 -20.66 -17.82
C LEU A 546 6.79 -20.49 -18.38
N SER A 547 7.56 -19.60 -17.74
CA SER A 547 9.00 -19.54 -17.96
C SER A 547 9.67 -20.82 -17.44
N GLU A 548 10.86 -21.16 -17.94
CA GLU A 548 11.66 -22.29 -17.41
C GLU A 548 11.89 -22.15 -15.90
N GLU A 549 12.19 -20.95 -15.41
CA GLU A 549 12.41 -20.67 -13.99
C GLU A 549 11.16 -20.95 -13.15
N ASP A 550 9.99 -20.56 -13.66
CA ASP A 550 8.71 -20.76 -12.96
C ASP A 550 8.24 -22.20 -13.05
N PHE A 551 8.47 -22.90 -14.18
CA PHE A 551 8.14 -24.30 -14.31
C PHE A 551 8.97 -25.19 -13.35
N ARG A 552 10.24 -24.87 -13.08
CA ARG A 552 11.09 -25.57 -12.09
C ARG A 552 10.54 -25.52 -10.65
N LYS A 553 9.54 -24.70 -10.36
CA LYS A 553 8.87 -24.60 -9.06
C LYS A 553 7.63 -25.50 -8.96
N ILE A 554 7.27 -26.20 -10.04
CA ILE A 554 6.10 -27.08 -10.12
C ILE A 554 6.51 -28.52 -9.85
N VAL A 555 5.69 -29.19 -9.09
CA VAL A 555 5.65 -30.66 -8.94
C VAL A 555 4.48 -31.15 -9.75
N ILE A 556 4.68 -32.12 -10.63
CA ILE A 556 3.60 -32.75 -11.39
C ILE A 556 3.06 -33.94 -10.60
N ALA A 557 1.75 -34.15 -10.58
CA ALA A 557 1.10 -35.33 -10.02
C ALA A 557 0.24 -35.98 -11.10
N TYR A 558 0.60 -37.20 -11.49
CA TYR A 558 -0.17 -37.97 -12.47
C TYR A 558 -1.25 -38.78 -11.76
N GLU A 559 -2.51 -38.55 -12.10
CA GLU A 559 -3.70 -39.22 -11.57
C GLU A 559 -4.31 -40.15 -12.63
N PRO A 560 -4.13 -41.48 -12.56
CA PRO A 560 -4.93 -42.40 -13.34
C PRO A 560 -6.37 -42.39 -12.79
N ILE A 561 -7.25 -41.49 -13.32
CA ILE A 561 -8.57 -41.22 -12.75
C ILE A 561 -9.40 -42.52 -12.67
N TRP A 562 -9.24 -43.43 -13.65
CA TRP A 562 -9.86 -44.70 -13.69
C TRP A 562 -9.45 -45.67 -12.56
N ALA A 563 -8.35 -45.39 -11.88
CA ALA A 563 -7.82 -46.17 -10.75
C ALA A 563 -8.05 -45.46 -9.38
N ILE A 564 -8.68 -44.29 -9.35
CA ILE A 564 -8.94 -43.56 -8.10
C ILE A 564 -10.33 -43.95 -7.55
N GLY A 565 -10.36 -44.56 -6.37
CA GLY A 565 -11.62 -44.91 -5.68
C GLY A 565 -12.46 -46.03 -6.30
N THR A 566 -12.00 -46.62 -7.40
CA THR A 566 -12.74 -47.68 -8.14
C THR A 566 -12.40 -49.08 -7.70
N GLY A 567 -11.41 -49.27 -6.84
CA GLY A 567 -10.84 -50.57 -6.49
C GLY A 567 -9.87 -51.14 -7.51
N LYS A 568 -9.75 -50.55 -8.70
CA LYS A 568 -8.71 -50.87 -9.68
C LYS A 568 -7.41 -50.20 -9.27
N THR A 569 -6.28 -50.79 -9.62
CA THR A 569 -4.95 -50.20 -9.37
C THR A 569 -4.16 -50.30 -10.65
N ALA A 570 -3.53 -49.21 -11.08
CA ALA A 570 -2.57 -49.25 -12.17
C ALA A 570 -1.38 -50.12 -11.75
N THR A 571 -0.82 -50.92 -12.67
CA THR A 571 0.45 -51.61 -12.42
C THR A 571 1.61 -50.61 -12.37
N ALA A 572 2.72 -50.99 -11.75
CA ALA A 572 3.87 -50.13 -11.69
C ALA A 572 4.44 -49.79 -13.11
N GLU A 573 4.28 -50.74 -14.06
CA GLU A 573 4.65 -50.56 -15.46
C GLU A 573 3.74 -49.54 -16.17
N GLN A 574 2.42 -49.63 -15.94
CA GLN A 574 1.46 -48.67 -16.51
C GLN A 574 1.68 -47.26 -15.99
N ALA A 575 2.02 -47.15 -14.72
CA ALA A 575 2.36 -45.86 -14.10
C ALA A 575 3.66 -45.29 -14.69
N GLU A 576 4.69 -46.14 -14.81
CA GLU A 576 5.99 -45.79 -15.38
C GLU A 576 5.86 -45.30 -16.81
N GLU A 577 5.08 -45.98 -17.65
CA GLU A 577 4.88 -45.62 -19.06
C GLU A 577 4.43 -44.16 -19.19
N ILE A 578 3.44 -43.73 -18.40
CA ILE A 578 2.95 -42.35 -18.45
C ILE A 578 3.91 -41.35 -17.79
N HIS A 579 4.57 -41.75 -16.70
CA HIS A 579 5.56 -40.87 -16.05
C HIS A 579 6.74 -40.60 -17.00
N ALA A 580 7.26 -41.62 -17.71
CA ALA A 580 8.30 -41.49 -18.74
C ALA A 580 7.82 -40.58 -19.90
N TYR A 581 6.56 -40.75 -20.34
CA TYR A 581 5.98 -39.87 -21.37
C TYR A 581 5.87 -38.42 -20.89
N ILE A 582 5.34 -38.16 -19.69
CA ILE A 582 5.27 -36.80 -19.10
C ILE A 582 6.68 -36.18 -19.09
N ARG A 583 7.69 -36.91 -18.66
CA ARG A 583 9.07 -36.45 -18.63
C ARG A 583 9.61 -36.12 -20.02
N SER A 584 9.25 -36.93 -21.02
CA SER A 584 9.68 -36.71 -22.40
C SER A 584 9.10 -35.41 -22.99
N ILE A 585 7.83 -35.11 -22.74
CA ILE A 585 7.22 -33.84 -23.24
C ILE A 585 7.68 -32.61 -22.46
N ILE A 586 8.07 -32.74 -21.19
CA ILE A 586 8.77 -31.71 -20.45
C ILE A 586 10.14 -31.44 -21.06
N ALA A 587 10.89 -32.50 -21.45
CA ALA A 587 12.16 -32.38 -22.12
C ALA A 587 12.03 -31.71 -23.49
N GLU A 588 10.99 -32.05 -24.25
CA GLU A 588 10.67 -31.42 -25.54
C GLU A 588 10.44 -29.91 -25.37
N LYS A 589 9.71 -29.51 -24.34
CA LYS A 589 9.31 -28.12 -24.11
C LYS A 589 10.41 -27.25 -23.50
N TYR A 590 11.12 -27.75 -22.49
CA TYR A 590 12.03 -26.96 -21.64
C TYR A 590 13.48 -27.48 -21.64
N GLY A 591 13.75 -28.58 -22.34
CA GLY A 591 15.05 -29.23 -22.38
C GLY A 591 15.24 -30.30 -21.29
N GLN A 592 16.21 -31.20 -21.54
CA GLN A 592 16.49 -32.37 -20.69
C GLN A 592 16.80 -31.99 -19.23
N ALA A 593 17.53 -30.89 -19.02
CA ALA A 593 17.92 -30.46 -17.68
C ALA A 593 16.71 -30.04 -16.79
N VAL A 594 15.65 -29.51 -17.40
CA VAL A 594 14.43 -29.22 -16.69
C VAL A 594 13.65 -30.50 -16.37
N ALA A 595 13.52 -31.38 -17.35
CA ALA A 595 12.87 -32.65 -17.19
C ALA A 595 13.53 -33.52 -16.11
N ASP A 596 14.87 -33.53 -16.07
CA ASP A 596 15.64 -34.25 -15.05
C ASP A 596 15.51 -33.62 -13.63
N ASP A 597 15.19 -32.32 -13.51
CA ASP A 597 14.96 -31.64 -12.24
C ASP A 597 13.49 -31.73 -11.79
N THR A 598 12.54 -32.03 -12.68
CA THR A 598 11.10 -32.02 -12.39
C THR A 598 10.69 -33.26 -11.60
N THR A 599 10.09 -33.09 -10.44
CA THR A 599 9.48 -34.16 -9.63
C THR A 599 8.13 -34.52 -10.21
N ILE A 600 7.89 -35.81 -10.49
CA ILE A 600 6.62 -36.35 -10.97
C ILE A 600 6.13 -37.40 -9.99
N LEU A 601 4.95 -37.15 -9.37
CA LEU A 601 4.32 -38.00 -8.35
C LEU A 601 3.25 -38.89 -8.97
N TYR A 602 3.15 -40.11 -8.48
CA TYR A 602 2.05 -41.00 -8.79
C TYR A 602 0.82 -40.71 -7.88
N GLY A 603 -0.29 -40.32 -8.46
CA GLY A 603 -1.54 -39.92 -7.78
C GLY A 603 -2.62 -41.01 -7.72
N GLY A 604 -2.33 -42.22 -8.19
CA GLY A 604 -3.26 -43.35 -8.08
C GLY A 604 -3.22 -44.03 -6.71
N SER A 605 -3.85 -45.21 -6.60
CA SER A 605 -3.93 -46.00 -5.35
C SER A 605 -2.54 -46.46 -4.90
N CYS A 606 -2.01 -45.81 -3.83
CA CYS A 606 -0.73 -46.14 -3.24
C CYS A 606 -0.87 -46.47 -1.76
N LYS A 607 -0.27 -47.60 -1.35
CA LYS A 607 -0.26 -48.15 0.02
C LYS A 607 1.18 -48.55 0.39
N ALA A 608 1.46 -48.76 1.67
CA ALA A 608 2.77 -49.26 2.13
C ALA A 608 3.23 -50.56 1.45
N SER A 609 2.28 -51.37 0.96
CA SER A 609 2.57 -52.66 0.29
C SER A 609 3.04 -52.53 -1.16
N ASN A 610 2.57 -51.52 -1.93
CA ASN A 610 2.93 -51.34 -3.34
C ASN A 610 3.85 -50.15 -3.59
N ALA A 611 4.03 -49.25 -2.61
CA ALA A 611 4.88 -48.11 -2.72
C ALA A 611 6.35 -48.45 -3.08
N PRO A 612 6.98 -49.49 -2.53
CA PRO A 612 8.35 -49.86 -2.91
C PRO A 612 8.50 -50.22 -4.39
N GLU A 613 7.53 -50.90 -4.98
CA GLU A 613 7.55 -51.27 -6.39
C GLU A 613 7.35 -50.05 -7.30
N LEU A 614 6.38 -49.18 -6.95
CA LEU A 614 6.14 -47.93 -7.68
C LEU A 614 7.35 -46.99 -7.63
N PHE A 615 7.92 -46.80 -6.45
CA PHE A 615 9.02 -45.85 -6.25
C PHE A 615 10.38 -46.38 -6.74
N ALA A 616 10.47 -47.67 -7.08
CA ALA A 616 11.64 -48.24 -7.73
C ALA A 616 11.71 -47.91 -9.24
N LYS A 617 10.62 -47.42 -9.83
CA LYS A 617 10.56 -47.02 -11.23
C LYS A 617 11.37 -45.75 -11.49
N PRO A 618 12.10 -45.63 -12.62
CA PRO A 618 13.03 -44.55 -12.87
C PRO A 618 12.40 -43.18 -13.01
N ASP A 619 11.14 -43.07 -13.43
CA ASP A 619 10.47 -41.79 -13.69
C ASP A 619 9.40 -41.42 -12.62
N ILE A 620 9.21 -42.30 -11.62
CA ILE A 620 8.30 -42.04 -10.48
C ILE A 620 9.12 -41.49 -9.30
N ASP A 621 8.89 -40.21 -8.94
CA ASP A 621 9.64 -39.52 -7.89
C ASP A 621 8.91 -39.48 -6.53
N GLY A 622 7.85 -40.29 -6.36
CA GLY A 622 7.06 -40.39 -5.14
C GLY A 622 5.57 -40.48 -5.39
N GLY A 623 4.76 -40.03 -4.44
CA GLY A 623 3.31 -40.16 -4.56
C GLY A 623 2.50 -38.99 -4.00
N LEU A 624 1.34 -38.74 -4.60
CA LEU A 624 0.26 -37.93 -4.04
C LEU A 624 -0.78 -38.88 -3.44
N ILE A 625 -0.81 -38.94 -2.11
CA ILE A 625 -1.47 -40.02 -1.35
C ILE A 625 -2.82 -39.52 -0.81
N GLY A 626 -3.92 -40.15 -1.20
CA GLY A 626 -5.26 -39.87 -0.67
C GLY A 626 -5.51 -40.54 0.68
N GLY A 627 -6.44 -41.50 0.74
CA GLY A 627 -6.96 -42.11 1.98
C GLY A 627 -5.89 -42.68 2.94
N ALA A 628 -4.77 -43.20 2.44
CA ALA A 628 -3.69 -43.70 3.29
C ALA A 628 -2.96 -42.56 4.05
N SER A 629 -3.07 -41.32 3.62
CA SER A 629 -2.51 -40.16 4.33
C SER A 629 -3.33 -39.74 5.56
N LEU A 630 -4.53 -40.27 5.73
CA LEU A 630 -5.42 -40.01 6.87
C LEU A 630 -5.10 -40.87 8.12
N LYS A 631 -4.08 -41.71 8.04
CA LYS A 631 -3.58 -42.52 9.17
C LYS A 631 -2.04 -42.39 9.21
N ALA A 632 -1.52 -41.96 10.34
CA ALA A 632 -0.09 -41.71 10.48
C ALA A 632 0.76 -42.95 10.18
N ALA A 633 0.36 -44.12 10.64
CA ALA A 633 1.07 -45.40 10.42
C ALA A 633 1.09 -45.79 8.93
N ASP A 634 -0.05 -45.67 8.23
CA ASP A 634 -0.14 -45.99 6.80
C ASP A 634 0.70 -45.04 5.93
N PHE A 635 0.60 -43.72 6.25
CA PHE A 635 1.37 -42.69 5.53
C PHE A 635 2.88 -42.84 5.77
N LYS A 636 3.27 -43.12 7.03
CA LYS A 636 4.68 -43.44 7.35
C LYS A 636 5.20 -44.66 6.58
N GLY A 637 4.40 -45.72 6.49
CA GLY A 637 4.76 -46.92 5.75
C GLY A 637 5.05 -46.66 4.25
N ILE A 638 4.35 -45.67 3.64
CA ILE A 638 4.62 -45.19 2.26
C ILE A 638 5.91 -44.37 2.21
N ILE A 639 6.11 -43.47 3.18
CA ILE A 639 7.31 -42.63 3.29
C ILE A 639 8.56 -43.52 3.42
N ASP A 640 8.50 -44.55 4.22
CA ASP A 640 9.60 -45.47 4.48
C ASP A 640 9.96 -46.37 3.27
N ALA A 641 9.13 -46.42 2.23
CA ALA A 641 9.49 -47.07 0.97
C ALA A 641 10.75 -46.49 0.33
N TRP A 642 11.13 -45.21 0.63
CA TRP A 642 12.37 -44.58 0.22
C TRP A 642 13.60 -44.93 1.07
N LYS A 643 13.42 -45.66 2.15
CA LYS A 643 14.54 -46.14 3.00
C LYS A 643 15.11 -47.48 2.60
N LYS A 644 14.42 -48.17 1.66
CA LYS A 644 14.79 -49.53 1.23
C LYS A 644 15.72 -49.50 0.03
#